data_ae7a244b56448353eff30739ebfedcb5
#
_entry.id   ae7a244b56448353eff30739ebfedcb5
#
_cell.length_a   1.000
_cell.length_b   1.000
_cell.length_c   1.000
_cell.angle_alpha   90.00
_cell.angle_beta   90.00
_cell.angle_gamma   90.00
#
_symmetry.space_group_name_H-M   'P 1'
#
loop_
_entity.id
_entity.type
_entity.pdbx_description
1 polymer ?
#
loop_
_entity_poly.entity_id
_entity_poly.type
_entity_poly.pdbx_seq_one_letter_code
_entity_poly.pdbx_strand_id
1 'polypeptide(L)'
;LNAHRNVFPVDPVERGFTWALKSAGDLLEVRETLNEKGLSLADVARLLEHSEMEPERWRDLASIERHCVIATEERGFSDWQATRRRAAAFGKPPAGITRVVMAGVLDPSSLAVEALQHWSRLLPVEVLVYAPEATHRDAFDLWGRPVAETWLTRPIDIPTPETTIHQGGTPAEQAEAAVELLAPYDDPGAVAAIGVADVEITAPLEKALAAREIGAFDPAGRRMGTHGVFHLLRIVSQLAATRSFRAVAEFIRCPDVAETIRRRVEAQTGEKPSLRQLLDDLDTLAVTSLPDTLDDALELAPRVFSDPKKTSAVPAGLAWIDSVLKSLAAPDFGTALTEFLGEVFAARRFRSDNPQDAVFAAIADQVSEVLDALDGPAAHLFPGGLDPAHRLELLLLALGDQIFYPERQARDIDLQGWLELLWEDAPHLIITGMNDGKAPEAIIGHTFLPDSARRALGLRNNDTRFARDACLMTTLIESRRHNGGRVDFIFGRTGSAEEPLRPSRLLFQCADADLPARTLHFFNKPPRRADPMPWQLAWRLRPQPLLDDNSVFHKLRVTQFRDYLQCPFRFYLRHGLRMSEIDATRTEMDAMEFGSLLHGVLETFAQDPDAVVLTDPEKIRAAFHAILDRRLHGIYGARLTVPVTIQRESARQRLGWWAEKEAEQRLQGWHIIAAETRISPEDDPWTLAGMTINGTVDRVERHAQLGVRLIDFKTRSAFDVQKKMRKTVENYHLTPLKRGEEPESHPAWSLVTSSDGTTARWADLQLPLYRLAMERRFPGEKITTAHVTLSKTKPEIGLDEWSGLDGPLLDSARACAEGVIASIRDRAFWPPAEKLPYGDDFGALFFGEPLEAVDPGLLVPGASPE
;
A
#
# COMPACT_ATOMS: atom_id res chain seq x y z
N LEU A 1 1.62 -37.22 4.75
CA LEU A 1 0.78 -36.44 3.83
C LEU A 1 0.65 -37.07 2.45
N ASN A 2 1.69 -37.69 1.87
CA ASN A 2 1.65 -38.32 0.56
C ASN A 2 0.63 -39.49 0.45
N ALA A 3 0.20 -40.07 1.56
CA ALA A 3 -0.83 -41.08 1.61
C ALA A 3 -2.27 -40.53 1.61
N HIS A 4 -2.44 -39.20 1.72
CA HIS A 4 -3.75 -38.54 1.88
C HIS A 4 -4.10 -37.68 0.65
N ARG A 5 -4.21 -38.35 -0.52
CA ARG A 5 -4.43 -37.69 -1.82
C ARG A 5 -5.79 -37.01 -1.99
N ASN A 6 -6.79 -37.45 -1.22
CA ASN A 6 -8.11 -36.82 -1.28
C ASN A 6 -8.14 -35.44 -0.56
N VAL A 7 -7.17 -35.16 0.32
CA VAL A 7 -7.00 -33.86 0.98
C VAL A 7 -5.88 -33.07 0.29
N PHE A 8 -4.75 -33.71 -0.02
CA PHE A 8 -3.58 -33.12 -0.65
C PHE A 8 -3.30 -33.76 -2.02
N PRO A 9 -4.00 -33.35 -3.10
CA PRO A 9 -3.85 -33.97 -4.42
C PRO A 9 -2.46 -33.74 -5.03
N VAL A 10 -1.77 -32.67 -4.63
CA VAL A 10 -0.38 -32.32 -5.02
C VAL A 10 0.53 -32.53 -3.82
N ASP A 11 1.76 -33.01 -4.07
CA ASP A 11 2.73 -33.23 -3.00
C ASP A 11 3.01 -31.96 -2.20
N PRO A 12 2.72 -31.93 -0.89
CA PRO A 12 2.90 -30.74 -0.06
C PRO A 12 4.37 -30.42 0.28
N VAL A 13 5.31 -31.31 -0.04
CA VAL A 13 6.76 -31.10 0.22
C VAL A 13 7.29 -29.85 -0.50
N GLU A 14 6.70 -29.46 -1.64
CA GLU A 14 7.09 -28.25 -2.37
C GLU A 14 6.50 -26.95 -1.77
N ARG A 15 5.67 -27.05 -0.74
CA ARG A 15 4.91 -25.93 -0.18
C ARG A 15 5.37 -25.58 1.22
N GLY A 16 6.44 -24.94 1.41
CA GLY A 16 7.05 -24.44 2.66
C GLY A 16 6.24 -24.36 3.97
N PHE A 17 6.84 -23.89 5.00
CA PHE A 17 6.29 -23.85 6.36
C PHE A 17 5.00 -22.99 6.45
N THR A 18 4.96 -21.83 5.82
CA THR A 18 3.79 -20.93 5.81
C THR A 18 2.53 -21.60 5.28
N TRP A 19 2.67 -22.41 4.21
CA TRP A 19 1.55 -23.20 3.68
C TRP A 19 1.09 -24.26 4.69
N ALA A 20 2.03 -24.97 5.32
CA ALA A 20 1.72 -25.99 6.32
C ALA A 20 1.00 -25.38 7.53
N LEU A 21 1.45 -24.22 7.98
CA LEU A 21 0.85 -23.49 9.10
C LEU A 21 -0.58 -23.04 8.80
N LYS A 22 -0.82 -22.48 7.62
CA LYS A 22 -2.17 -22.10 7.17
C LYS A 22 -3.09 -23.30 7.07
N SER A 23 -2.62 -24.39 6.44
CA SER A 23 -3.40 -25.62 6.30
C SER A 23 -3.73 -26.26 7.65
N ALA A 24 -2.79 -26.18 8.62
CA ALA A 24 -3.04 -26.63 9.98
C ALA A 24 -4.10 -25.77 10.68
N GLY A 25 -4.07 -24.45 10.50
CA GLY A 25 -5.11 -23.53 11.01
C GLY A 25 -6.49 -23.88 10.47
N ASP A 26 -6.63 -24.04 9.15
CA ASP A 26 -7.89 -24.44 8.50
C ASP A 26 -8.43 -25.77 9.05
N LEU A 27 -7.57 -26.75 9.30
CA LEU A 27 -7.96 -28.06 9.86
C LEU A 27 -8.32 -27.98 11.35
N LEU A 28 -7.65 -27.13 12.11
CA LEU A 28 -7.97 -26.88 13.52
C LEU A 28 -9.34 -26.22 13.66
N GLU A 29 -9.68 -25.26 12.82
CA GLU A 29 -11.02 -24.63 12.77
C GLU A 29 -12.12 -25.64 12.48
N VAL A 30 -11.89 -26.57 11.52
CA VAL A 30 -12.82 -27.68 11.25
C VAL A 30 -12.99 -28.55 12.48
N ARG A 31 -11.89 -28.93 13.13
CA ARG A 31 -11.95 -29.75 14.37
C ARG A 31 -12.69 -29.05 15.49
N GLU A 32 -12.49 -27.76 15.66
CA GLU A 32 -13.18 -26.95 16.67
C GLU A 32 -14.68 -26.92 16.42
N THR A 33 -15.09 -26.65 15.18
CA THR A 33 -16.51 -26.67 14.77
C THR A 33 -17.16 -28.03 15.04
N LEU A 34 -16.48 -29.12 14.71
CA LEU A 34 -16.98 -30.48 14.97
C LEU A 34 -17.04 -30.77 16.46
N ASN A 35 -16.04 -30.31 17.20
CA ASN A 35 -15.96 -30.52 18.65
C ASN A 35 -17.11 -29.83 19.42
N GLU A 36 -17.67 -28.74 18.92
CA GLU A 36 -18.86 -28.10 19.49
C GLU A 36 -20.07 -29.05 19.52
N LYS A 37 -20.11 -30.03 18.60
CA LYS A 37 -21.11 -31.09 18.55
C LYS A 37 -20.68 -32.36 19.27
N GLY A 38 -19.47 -32.42 19.82
CA GLY A 38 -18.88 -33.61 20.39
C GLY A 38 -18.32 -34.61 19.37
N LEU A 39 -18.18 -34.20 18.09
CA LEU A 39 -17.68 -35.05 17.01
C LEU A 39 -16.17 -34.94 16.83
N SER A 40 -15.50 -36.04 16.53
CA SER A 40 -14.18 -36.12 15.98
C SER A 40 -14.24 -36.27 14.46
N LEU A 41 -13.12 -36.04 13.76
CA LEU A 41 -13.02 -36.33 12.30
C LEU A 41 -13.30 -37.83 12.01
N ALA A 42 -12.95 -38.74 12.92
CA ALA A 42 -13.27 -40.14 12.81
C ALA A 42 -14.78 -40.43 12.90
N ASP A 43 -15.51 -39.68 13.74
CA ASP A 43 -16.96 -39.78 13.82
C ASP A 43 -17.62 -39.31 12.53
N VAL A 44 -17.14 -38.19 11.96
CA VAL A 44 -17.64 -37.67 10.69
C VAL A 44 -17.39 -38.66 9.55
N ALA A 45 -16.19 -39.26 9.49
CA ALA A 45 -15.87 -40.28 8.47
C ALA A 45 -16.80 -41.45 8.52
N ARG A 46 -17.25 -41.88 9.71
CA ARG A 46 -18.27 -42.95 9.88
C ARG A 46 -19.67 -42.51 9.51
N LEU A 47 -20.12 -41.32 9.95
CA LEU A 47 -21.44 -40.78 9.69
C LEU A 47 -21.67 -40.50 8.20
N LEU A 48 -20.66 -40.11 7.46
CA LEU A 48 -20.73 -39.78 6.04
C LEU A 48 -20.27 -40.92 5.13
N GLU A 49 -19.96 -42.10 5.65
CA GLU A 49 -19.38 -43.24 4.89
C GLU A 49 -20.19 -43.63 3.65
N HIS A 50 -21.50 -43.57 3.74
CA HIS A 50 -22.45 -43.94 2.69
C HIS A 50 -23.11 -42.72 2.02
N SER A 51 -22.56 -41.52 2.20
CA SER A 51 -23.10 -40.30 1.62
C SER A 51 -22.31 -39.90 0.37
N GLU A 52 -22.86 -38.98 -0.43
CA GLU A 52 -22.18 -38.33 -1.56
C GLU A 52 -21.23 -37.18 -1.13
N MET A 53 -20.98 -37.00 0.18
CA MET A 53 -20.21 -35.91 0.75
C MET A 53 -18.74 -36.26 0.98
N GLU A 54 -18.06 -36.68 -0.07
CA GLU A 54 -16.62 -36.98 -0.11
C GLU A 54 -16.10 -37.93 1.02
N PRO A 55 -16.64 -39.12 1.21
CA PRO A 55 -16.28 -40.00 2.32
C PRO A 55 -14.80 -40.35 2.38
N GLU A 56 -14.10 -40.43 1.23
CA GLU A 56 -12.66 -40.69 1.17
C GLU A 56 -11.84 -39.53 1.77
N ARG A 57 -12.28 -38.31 1.54
CA ARG A 57 -11.64 -37.12 2.10
C ARG A 57 -11.72 -37.09 3.61
N TRP A 58 -12.89 -37.44 4.17
CA TRP A 58 -13.08 -37.52 5.61
C TRP A 58 -12.27 -38.63 6.26
N ARG A 59 -12.08 -39.78 5.57
CA ARG A 59 -11.17 -40.83 6.04
C ARG A 59 -9.74 -40.40 6.09
N ASP A 60 -9.27 -39.67 5.08
CA ASP A 60 -7.93 -39.09 5.08
C ASP A 60 -7.74 -38.05 6.20
N LEU A 61 -8.71 -37.15 6.42
CA LEU A 61 -8.70 -36.21 7.54
C LEU A 61 -8.66 -36.90 8.90
N ALA A 62 -9.46 -37.93 9.10
CA ALA A 62 -9.45 -38.72 10.33
C ALA A 62 -8.09 -39.41 10.56
N SER A 63 -7.44 -39.87 9.49
CA SER A 63 -6.10 -40.46 9.57
C SER A 63 -5.06 -39.42 9.95
N ILE A 64 -5.12 -38.21 9.39
CA ILE A 64 -4.24 -37.08 9.72
C ILE A 64 -4.42 -36.71 11.21
N GLU A 65 -5.67 -36.52 11.67
CA GLU A 65 -5.98 -36.26 13.09
C GLU A 65 -5.32 -37.28 14.01
N ARG A 66 -5.48 -38.56 13.71
CA ARG A 66 -4.90 -39.62 14.51
C ARG A 66 -3.39 -39.53 14.62
N HIS A 67 -2.71 -39.29 13.50
CA HIS A 67 -1.25 -39.11 13.50
C HIS A 67 -0.81 -37.88 14.33
N CYS A 68 -1.57 -36.76 14.20
CA CYS A 68 -1.27 -35.56 14.97
C CYS A 68 -1.47 -35.80 16.47
N VAL A 69 -2.56 -36.46 16.88
CA VAL A 69 -2.84 -36.76 18.29
C VAL A 69 -1.75 -37.66 18.87
N ILE A 70 -1.37 -38.76 18.16
CA ILE A 70 -0.29 -39.66 18.59
C ILE A 70 1.03 -38.88 18.75
N ALA A 71 1.37 -38.09 17.74
CA ALA A 71 2.62 -37.30 17.78
C ALA A 71 2.63 -36.27 18.92
N THR A 72 1.48 -35.73 19.31
CA THR A 72 1.32 -34.82 20.45
C THR A 72 1.47 -35.56 21.79
N GLU A 73 0.82 -36.71 21.92
CA GLU A 73 0.90 -37.55 23.13
C GLU A 73 2.30 -38.10 23.36
N GLU A 74 2.99 -38.54 22.30
CA GLU A 74 4.40 -38.99 22.40
C GLU A 74 5.36 -37.93 22.94
N ARG A 75 4.98 -36.65 22.77
CA ARG A 75 5.72 -35.49 23.29
C ARG A 75 5.26 -35.01 24.65
N GLY A 76 4.35 -35.75 25.29
CA GLY A 76 3.86 -35.49 26.65
C GLY A 76 2.72 -34.43 26.71
N PHE A 77 2.13 -34.07 25.58
CA PHE A 77 0.97 -33.22 25.55
C PHE A 77 -0.30 -34.02 25.39
N SER A 78 -1.44 -33.48 25.79
CA SER A 78 -2.76 -34.07 25.57
C SER A 78 -3.59 -33.24 24.60
N ASP A 79 -4.37 -33.92 23.77
CA ASP A 79 -5.32 -33.26 22.88
C ASP A 79 -6.43 -32.57 23.68
N TRP A 80 -6.46 -31.26 23.65
CA TRP A 80 -7.44 -30.44 24.36
C TRP A 80 -8.90 -30.76 23.95
N GLN A 81 -9.16 -30.97 22.67
CA GLN A 81 -10.50 -31.24 22.18
C GLN A 81 -11.00 -32.60 22.61
N ALA A 82 -10.16 -33.62 22.59
CA ALA A 82 -10.48 -34.94 23.15
C ALA A 82 -10.73 -34.86 24.66
N THR A 83 -9.99 -34.04 25.38
CA THR A 83 -10.15 -33.80 26.82
C THR A 83 -11.49 -33.12 27.09
N ARG A 84 -11.87 -32.09 26.32
CA ARG A 84 -13.20 -31.45 26.45
C ARG A 84 -14.36 -32.40 26.21
N ARG A 85 -14.31 -33.25 25.17
CA ARG A 85 -15.36 -34.25 24.90
C ARG A 85 -15.48 -35.23 26.05
N ARG A 86 -14.36 -35.72 26.59
CA ARG A 86 -14.36 -36.62 27.74
C ARG A 86 -14.93 -35.97 29.00
N ALA A 87 -14.54 -34.69 29.24
CA ALA A 87 -15.08 -33.92 30.35
C ALA A 87 -16.60 -33.71 30.24
N ALA A 88 -17.12 -33.44 29.05
CA ALA A 88 -18.55 -33.28 28.81
C ALA A 88 -19.34 -34.59 29.09
N ALA A 89 -18.80 -35.73 28.63
CA ALA A 89 -19.48 -37.03 28.78
C ALA A 89 -19.40 -37.59 30.21
N PHE A 90 -18.31 -37.33 30.96
CA PHE A 90 -18.01 -38.03 32.23
C PHE A 90 -17.59 -37.09 33.37
N GLY A 91 -17.44 -35.78 33.10
CA GLY A 91 -16.97 -34.83 34.10
C GLY A 91 -17.98 -34.60 35.21
N LYS A 92 -17.51 -34.43 36.43
CA LYS A 92 -18.36 -34.05 37.58
C LYS A 92 -18.45 -32.51 37.63
N PRO A 93 -19.58 -31.98 38.16
CA PRO A 93 -19.68 -30.57 38.47
C PRO A 93 -18.52 -30.10 39.39
N PRO A 94 -18.02 -28.89 39.26
CA PRO A 94 -17.02 -28.38 40.18
C PRO A 94 -17.50 -28.42 41.63
N ALA A 95 -16.57 -28.61 42.57
CA ALA A 95 -16.90 -28.65 44.00
C ALA A 95 -17.57 -27.33 44.45
N GLY A 96 -18.61 -27.46 45.24
CA GLY A 96 -19.38 -26.30 45.76
C GLY A 96 -20.51 -25.83 44.85
N ILE A 97 -20.67 -26.34 43.64
CA ILE A 97 -21.82 -26.04 42.78
C ILE A 97 -22.99 -26.94 43.19
N THR A 98 -24.08 -26.30 43.59
CA THR A 98 -25.31 -26.99 44.05
C THR A 98 -26.45 -26.89 43.04
N ARG A 99 -26.39 -25.99 42.09
CA ARG A 99 -27.39 -25.70 41.05
C ARG A 99 -26.75 -25.05 39.85
N VAL A 100 -27.23 -25.35 38.66
CA VAL A 100 -26.84 -24.65 37.42
C VAL A 100 -28.07 -24.00 36.82
N VAL A 101 -27.96 -22.75 36.43
CA VAL A 101 -28.99 -22.01 35.71
C VAL A 101 -28.40 -21.55 34.37
N MET A 102 -29.01 -22.02 33.27
CA MET A 102 -28.72 -21.52 31.94
C MET A 102 -29.80 -20.50 31.56
N ALA A 103 -29.41 -19.20 31.53
CA ALA A 103 -30.38 -18.12 31.35
C ALA A 103 -30.14 -17.38 30.04
N GLY A 104 -31.14 -17.29 29.16
CA GLY A 104 -31.11 -16.50 27.92
C GLY A 104 -30.04 -16.92 26.92
N VAL A 105 -29.58 -18.18 26.91
CA VAL A 105 -28.62 -18.70 25.95
C VAL A 105 -29.37 -19.29 24.77
N LEU A 106 -29.50 -18.55 23.69
CA LEU A 106 -30.27 -18.97 22.50
C LEU A 106 -29.59 -20.06 21.67
N ASP A 107 -28.27 -20.24 21.79
CA ASP A 107 -27.54 -21.18 20.98
C ASP A 107 -26.43 -21.88 21.78
N PRO A 108 -26.77 -22.64 22.84
CA PRO A 108 -25.79 -23.41 23.60
C PRO A 108 -25.17 -24.49 22.69
N SER A 109 -23.83 -24.66 22.75
CA SER A 109 -23.18 -25.73 22.01
C SER A 109 -23.68 -27.09 22.44
N SER A 110 -23.76 -28.04 21.49
CA SER A 110 -24.24 -29.39 21.80
C SER A 110 -23.38 -30.08 22.85
N LEU A 111 -22.07 -29.80 22.87
CA LEU A 111 -21.16 -30.32 23.87
C LEU A 111 -21.47 -29.79 25.29
N ALA A 112 -21.82 -28.49 25.39
CA ALA A 112 -22.25 -27.90 26.66
C ALA A 112 -23.58 -28.52 27.12
N VAL A 113 -24.53 -28.72 26.19
CA VAL A 113 -25.80 -29.40 26.49
C VAL A 113 -25.56 -30.83 26.97
N GLU A 114 -24.64 -31.58 26.34
CA GLU A 114 -24.29 -32.95 26.80
C GLU A 114 -23.73 -32.95 28.23
N ALA A 115 -22.85 -32.02 28.56
CA ALA A 115 -22.32 -31.87 29.89
C ALA A 115 -23.40 -31.53 30.91
N LEU A 116 -24.32 -30.59 30.60
CA LEU A 116 -25.44 -30.24 31.47
C LEU A 116 -26.46 -31.38 31.62
N GLN A 117 -26.71 -32.12 30.54
CA GLN A 117 -27.55 -33.30 30.59
C GLN A 117 -26.94 -34.39 31.49
N HIS A 118 -25.65 -34.56 31.47
CA HIS A 118 -24.92 -35.46 32.40
C HIS A 118 -25.06 -34.93 33.83
N TRP A 119 -24.83 -33.64 34.08
CA TRP A 119 -24.92 -33.04 35.40
C TRP A 119 -26.33 -32.97 35.96
N SER A 120 -27.37 -32.90 35.13
CA SER A 120 -28.77 -32.89 35.57
C SER A 120 -29.19 -34.14 36.35
N ARG A 121 -28.39 -35.21 36.25
CA ARG A 121 -28.54 -36.44 37.07
C ARG A 121 -27.95 -36.31 38.48
N LEU A 122 -27.11 -35.27 38.70
CA LEU A 122 -26.35 -35.09 39.94
C LEU A 122 -26.84 -33.89 40.75
N LEU A 123 -27.35 -32.86 40.06
CA LEU A 123 -27.80 -31.60 40.64
C LEU A 123 -28.91 -30.98 39.77
N PRO A 124 -29.72 -30.02 40.31
CA PRO A 124 -30.71 -29.30 39.54
C PRO A 124 -30.05 -28.44 38.43
N VAL A 125 -30.58 -28.61 37.20
CA VAL A 125 -30.25 -27.77 36.05
C VAL A 125 -31.55 -27.12 35.59
N GLU A 126 -31.58 -25.78 35.56
CA GLU A 126 -32.71 -25.00 35.12
C GLU A 126 -32.34 -24.23 33.84
N VAL A 127 -33.33 -24.18 32.93
CA VAL A 127 -33.20 -23.41 31.69
C VAL A 127 -34.21 -22.28 31.70
N LEU A 128 -33.72 -21.05 31.68
CA LEU A 128 -34.56 -19.86 31.61
C LEU A 128 -34.49 -19.29 30.20
N VAL A 129 -35.59 -19.34 29.48
CA VAL A 129 -35.75 -18.80 28.15
C VAL A 129 -36.25 -17.36 28.26
N TYR A 130 -35.51 -16.43 27.66
CA TYR A 130 -35.94 -15.05 27.55
C TYR A 130 -36.82 -14.92 26.30
N ALA A 131 -38.13 -14.89 26.52
CA ALA A 131 -39.14 -14.83 25.46
C ALA A 131 -40.31 -13.93 25.86
N PRO A 132 -40.96 -13.26 24.89
CA PRO A 132 -42.00 -12.25 25.18
C PRO A 132 -43.25 -12.82 25.92
N GLU A 133 -43.66 -14.05 25.66
CA GLU A 133 -44.85 -14.67 26.26
C GLU A 133 -44.74 -16.18 26.37
N ALA A 134 -45.51 -16.76 27.32
CA ALA A 134 -45.59 -18.21 27.53
C ALA A 134 -46.18 -19.00 26.34
N THR A 135 -46.84 -18.29 25.41
CA THR A 135 -47.36 -18.85 24.14
C THR A 135 -46.30 -19.34 23.17
N HIS A 136 -45.05 -19.07 23.45
CA HIS A 136 -43.93 -19.47 22.61
C HIS A 136 -43.25 -20.78 23.03
N ARG A 137 -43.88 -21.58 23.93
CA ARG A 137 -43.27 -22.83 24.43
C ARG A 137 -42.90 -23.83 23.35
N ASP A 138 -43.69 -23.93 22.30
CA ASP A 138 -43.47 -24.80 21.13
C ASP A 138 -42.37 -24.30 20.19
N ALA A 139 -41.91 -23.07 20.37
CA ALA A 139 -40.88 -22.48 19.57
C ALA A 139 -39.46 -22.77 20.11
N PHE A 140 -39.35 -23.47 21.24
CA PHE A 140 -38.08 -23.82 21.88
C PHE A 140 -37.97 -25.29 22.19
N ASP A 141 -36.76 -25.83 22.12
CA ASP A 141 -36.50 -27.18 22.64
C ASP A 141 -36.30 -27.17 24.17
N LEU A 142 -36.05 -28.36 24.76
CA LEU A 142 -35.82 -28.49 26.21
C LEU A 142 -34.62 -27.69 26.75
N TRP A 143 -33.73 -27.28 25.89
CA TRP A 143 -32.51 -26.52 26.23
C TRP A 143 -32.61 -25.04 25.85
N GLY A 144 -33.80 -24.56 25.51
CA GLY A 144 -34.05 -23.16 25.17
C GLY A 144 -33.55 -22.74 23.78
N ARG A 145 -33.16 -23.70 22.92
CA ARG A 145 -32.78 -23.37 21.55
C ARG A 145 -34.02 -23.15 20.70
N PRO A 146 -34.05 -22.10 19.87
CA PRO A 146 -35.12 -21.84 18.91
C PRO A 146 -35.27 -22.98 17.92
N VAL A 147 -36.52 -23.50 17.77
CA VAL A 147 -36.85 -24.56 16.81
C VAL A 147 -36.94 -23.98 15.41
N ALA A 148 -36.08 -24.45 14.49
CA ALA A 148 -35.94 -23.86 13.14
C ALA A 148 -37.30 -23.88 12.40
N GLU A 149 -38.04 -24.96 12.41
CA GLU A 149 -39.31 -25.11 11.69
C GLU A 149 -40.33 -24.03 12.09
N THR A 150 -40.31 -23.60 13.34
CA THR A 150 -41.21 -22.55 13.86
C THR A 150 -40.70 -21.15 13.48
N TRP A 151 -39.41 -20.86 13.71
CA TRP A 151 -38.86 -19.52 13.54
C TRP A 151 -38.57 -19.12 12.11
N LEU A 152 -38.39 -20.06 11.18
CA LEU A 152 -38.24 -19.79 9.77
C LEU A 152 -39.48 -19.16 9.12
N THR A 153 -40.66 -19.39 9.67
CA THR A 153 -41.94 -18.97 9.10
C THR A 153 -42.70 -17.96 9.96
N ARG A 154 -42.26 -17.75 11.20
CA ARG A 154 -42.94 -16.85 12.14
C ARG A 154 -42.75 -15.40 11.75
N PRO A 155 -43.84 -14.61 11.53
CA PRO A 155 -43.69 -13.20 11.24
C PRO A 155 -43.05 -12.42 12.38
N ILE A 156 -42.18 -11.46 12.07
CA ILE A 156 -41.58 -10.50 12.99
C ILE A 156 -42.35 -9.18 12.84
N ASP A 157 -42.99 -8.75 13.90
CA ASP A 157 -43.79 -7.51 13.93
C ASP A 157 -42.91 -6.34 14.32
N ILE A 158 -42.37 -5.60 13.29
CA ILE A 158 -41.62 -4.39 13.49
C ILE A 158 -42.58 -3.20 13.60
N PRO A 159 -42.60 -2.47 14.72
CA PRO A 159 -43.47 -1.29 14.87
C PRO A 159 -43.09 -0.17 13.89
N THR A 160 -44.05 0.42 13.21
CA THR A 160 -43.90 1.55 12.32
C THR A 160 -42.65 1.45 11.40
N PRO A 161 -42.57 0.39 10.56
CA PRO A 161 -41.34 0.07 9.79
C PRO A 161 -40.85 1.21 8.89
N GLU A 162 -41.76 2.11 8.50
CA GLU A 162 -41.44 3.26 7.68
C GLU A 162 -40.54 4.29 8.43
N THR A 163 -40.54 4.28 9.73
CA THR A 163 -39.77 5.21 10.59
C THR A 163 -38.73 4.52 11.44
N THR A 164 -38.67 3.20 11.46
CA THR A 164 -37.73 2.40 12.26
C THR A 164 -36.76 1.57 11.41
N ILE A 165 -37.00 1.49 10.09
CA ILE A 165 -36.05 0.85 9.15
C ILE A 165 -35.45 1.93 8.27
N HIS A 166 -34.14 2.08 8.38
CA HIS A 166 -33.37 3.11 7.68
C HIS A 166 -32.45 2.50 6.65
N GLN A 167 -32.19 3.25 5.59
CA GLN A 167 -31.27 2.85 4.55
C GLN A 167 -30.05 3.78 4.53
N GLY A 168 -28.85 3.19 4.64
CA GLY A 168 -27.57 3.82 4.27
C GLY A 168 -27.09 3.28 2.92
N GLY A 169 -26.28 4.03 2.19
CA GLY A 169 -25.64 3.54 0.97
C GLY A 169 -24.42 2.69 1.32
N THR A 170 -23.42 3.31 1.93
CA THR A 170 -22.12 2.74 2.33
C THR A 170 -22.04 2.48 3.84
N PRO A 171 -21.01 1.80 4.35
CA PRO A 171 -20.78 1.68 5.79
C PRO A 171 -20.69 3.04 6.51
N ALA A 172 -20.09 4.04 5.87
CA ALA A 172 -20.02 5.40 6.43
C ALA A 172 -21.40 6.06 6.52
N GLU A 173 -22.26 5.91 5.50
CA GLU A 173 -23.62 6.45 5.53
C GLU A 173 -24.51 5.72 6.54
N GLN A 174 -24.28 4.42 6.80
CA GLN A 174 -24.95 3.70 7.89
C GLN A 174 -24.54 4.26 9.26
N ALA A 175 -23.25 4.56 9.43
CA ALA A 175 -22.72 5.16 10.65
C ALA A 175 -23.32 6.56 10.89
N GLU A 176 -23.37 7.40 9.86
CA GLU A 176 -23.99 8.72 9.96
C GLU A 176 -25.49 8.62 10.29
N ALA A 177 -26.22 7.67 9.69
CA ALA A 177 -27.62 7.43 10.00
C ALA A 177 -27.82 7.02 11.46
N ALA A 178 -26.93 6.18 12.01
CA ALA A 178 -26.97 5.80 13.42
C ALA A 178 -26.75 7.01 14.34
N VAL A 179 -25.76 7.85 14.04
CA VAL A 179 -25.46 9.05 14.83
C VAL A 179 -26.57 10.09 14.76
N GLU A 180 -27.24 10.23 13.62
CA GLU A 180 -28.41 11.13 13.51
C GLU A 180 -29.58 10.69 14.41
N LEU A 181 -29.77 9.39 14.61
CA LEU A 181 -30.78 8.87 15.54
C LEU A 181 -30.47 9.18 17.01
N LEU A 182 -29.23 9.51 17.33
CA LEU A 182 -28.78 9.94 18.64
C LEU A 182 -28.99 11.44 18.90
N ALA A 183 -29.18 12.25 17.87
CA ALA A 183 -29.28 13.70 17.96
C ALA A 183 -30.34 14.25 18.94
N PRO A 184 -31.47 13.55 19.24
CA PRO A 184 -32.44 14.00 20.20
C PRO A 184 -32.00 13.92 21.68
N TYR A 185 -30.87 13.26 21.98
CA TYR A 185 -30.43 12.97 23.34
C TYR A 185 -29.29 13.88 23.77
N ASP A 186 -29.40 14.48 24.97
CA ASP A 186 -28.30 15.26 25.56
C ASP A 186 -27.15 14.36 26.07
N ASP A 187 -27.50 13.17 26.55
CA ASP A 187 -26.56 12.12 26.98
C ASP A 187 -26.91 10.78 26.32
N PRO A 188 -26.45 10.57 25.09
CA PRO A 188 -26.80 9.35 24.35
C PRO A 188 -26.35 8.06 25.03
N GLY A 189 -25.21 8.06 25.70
CA GLY A 189 -24.66 6.88 26.38
C GLY A 189 -25.51 6.38 27.57
N ALA A 190 -26.41 7.22 28.09
CA ALA A 190 -27.32 6.83 29.17
C ALA A 190 -28.62 6.16 28.69
N VAL A 191 -28.99 6.34 27.41
CA VAL A 191 -30.31 5.94 26.90
C VAL A 191 -30.24 5.10 25.61
N ALA A 192 -29.11 5.02 24.95
CA ALA A 192 -28.98 4.31 23.69
C ALA A 192 -27.77 3.38 23.68
N ALA A 193 -27.91 2.27 22.98
CA ALA A 193 -26.81 1.38 22.59
C ALA A 193 -26.86 1.10 21.07
N ILE A 194 -25.70 0.86 20.49
CA ILE A 194 -25.59 0.57 19.07
C ILE A 194 -25.22 -0.89 18.86
N GLY A 195 -26.10 -1.62 18.16
CA GLY A 195 -25.84 -2.98 17.70
C GLY A 195 -25.09 -2.99 16.38
N VAL A 196 -24.02 -3.77 16.30
CA VAL A 196 -23.18 -3.92 15.12
C VAL A 196 -23.33 -5.34 14.60
N ALA A 197 -24.16 -5.53 13.59
CA ALA A 197 -24.35 -6.83 12.95
C ALA A 197 -23.30 -7.09 11.85
N ASP A 198 -22.62 -6.04 11.36
CA ASP A 198 -21.51 -6.11 10.43
C ASP A 198 -20.31 -5.35 10.99
N VAL A 199 -19.23 -6.06 11.29
CA VAL A 199 -17.98 -5.49 11.86
C VAL A 199 -17.33 -4.43 10.98
N GLU A 200 -17.60 -4.42 9.67
CA GLU A 200 -17.09 -3.39 8.76
C GLU A 200 -17.59 -1.97 9.10
N ILE A 201 -18.69 -1.87 9.86
CA ILE A 201 -19.29 -0.59 10.26
C ILE A 201 -18.68 -0.06 11.56
N THR A 202 -17.98 -0.87 12.35
CA THR A 202 -17.41 -0.44 13.65
C THR A 202 -16.51 0.78 13.51
N ALA A 203 -15.51 0.75 12.63
CA ALA A 203 -14.59 1.88 12.47
C ALA A 203 -15.25 3.15 11.88
N PRO A 204 -16.16 3.08 10.88
CA PRO A 204 -17.00 4.20 10.50
C PRO A 204 -17.84 4.78 11.64
N LEU A 205 -18.44 3.93 12.50
CA LEU A 205 -19.22 4.35 13.68
C LEU A 205 -18.34 5.10 14.69
N GLU A 206 -17.21 4.55 15.08
CA GLU A 206 -16.27 5.20 15.99
C GLU A 206 -15.89 6.59 15.46
N LYS A 207 -15.61 6.70 14.16
CA LYS A 207 -15.28 7.98 13.52
C LYS A 207 -16.44 8.97 13.51
N ALA A 208 -17.64 8.52 13.17
CA ALA A 208 -18.82 9.37 13.10
C ALA A 208 -19.25 9.88 14.49
N LEU A 209 -19.14 9.03 15.53
CA LEU A 209 -19.38 9.38 16.94
C LEU A 209 -18.33 10.38 17.43
N ALA A 210 -17.04 10.11 17.18
CA ALA A 210 -15.95 11.00 17.56
C ALA A 210 -16.05 12.38 16.90
N ALA A 211 -16.54 12.49 15.67
CA ALA A 211 -16.79 13.76 15.00
C ALA A 211 -17.87 14.62 15.69
N ARG A 212 -18.66 14.03 16.56
CA ARG A 212 -19.68 14.72 17.41
C ARG A 212 -19.33 14.70 18.90
N GLU A 213 -18.05 14.45 19.21
CA GLU A 213 -17.53 14.41 20.59
C GLU A 213 -18.22 13.34 21.47
N ILE A 214 -18.74 12.27 20.85
CA ILE A 214 -19.34 11.14 21.54
C ILE A 214 -18.30 10.02 21.58
N GLY A 215 -18.00 9.52 22.79
CA GLY A 215 -17.12 8.36 22.96
C GLY A 215 -17.82 7.08 22.54
N ALA A 216 -17.06 6.12 22.07
CA ALA A 216 -17.53 4.78 21.70
C ALA A 216 -16.64 3.70 22.33
N PHE A 217 -17.27 2.65 22.83
CA PHE A 217 -16.60 1.47 23.36
C PHE A 217 -17.07 0.21 22.64
N ASP A 218 -16.14 -0.53 22.09
CA ASP A 218 -16.39 -1.84 21.48
C ASP A 218 -16.04 -2.96 22.48
N PRO A 219 -17.02 -3.62 23.10
CA PRO A 219 -16.78 -4.70 24.04
C PRO A 219 -16.19 -5.97 23.39
N ALA A 220 -16.24 -6.11 22.07
CA ALA A 220 -15.53 -7.17 21.35
C ALA A 220 -14.01 -6.97 21.39
N GLY A 221 -13.54 -5.75 21.71
CA GLY A 221 -12.14 -5.39 21.74
C GLY A 221 -11.51 -5.29 20.35
N ARG A 222 -10.20 -5.12 20.32
CA ARG A 222 -9.44 -5.01 19.07
C ARG A 222 -8.45 -6.15 18.94
N ARG A 223 -8.38 -6.74 17.75
CA ARG A 223 -7.39 -7.79 17.50
C ARG A 223 -5.97 -7.20 17.53
N MET A 224 -5.05 -7.92 18.14
CA MET A 224 -3.63 -7.59 18.19
C MET A 224 -3.05 -7.31 16.79
N GLY A 225 -3.52 -8.03 15.78
CA GLY A 225 -3.11 -7.85 14.39
C GLY A 225 -3.25 -6.41 13.84
N THR A 226 -4.04 -5.55 14.48
CA THR A 226 -4.21 -4.13 14.09
C THR A 226 -3.23 -3.19 14.80
N HIS A 227 -2.46 -3.66 15.77
CA HIS A 227 -1.59 -2.82 16.57
C HIS A 227 -0.18 -2.64 15.97
N GLY A 228 0.45 -1.49 16.22
CA GLY A 228 1.77 -1.15 15.67
C GLY A 228 2.88 -2.12 16.07
N VAL A 229 2.85 -2.73 17.26
CA VAL A 229 3.81 -3.77 17.68
C VAL A 229 3.70 -5.00 16.79
N PHE A 230 2.48 -5.46 16.49
CA PHE A 230 2.26 -6.58 15.58
C PHE A 230 2.78 -6.27 14.18
N HIS A 231 2.54 -5.05 13.69
CA HIS A 231 3.04 -4.60 12.40
C HIS A 231 4.58 -4.61 12.37
N LEU A 232 5.24 -4.14 13.42
CA LEU A 232 6.69 -4.22 13.55
C LEU A 232 7.20 -5.66 13.50
N LEU A 233 6.59 -6.56 14.28
CA LEU A 233 6.94 -7.98 14.29
C LEU A 233 6.75 -8.64 12.91
N ARG A 234 5.68 -8.27 12.20
CA ARG A 234 5.42 -8.74 10.84
C ARG A 234 6.52 -8.31 9.86
N ILE A 235 6.99 -7.08 9.95
CA ILE A 235 8.11 -6.60 9.11
C ILE A 235 9.40 -7.34 9.47
N VAL A 236 9.67 -7.56 10.76
CA VAL A 236 10.84 -8.33 11.21
C VAL A 236 10.79 -9.77 10.68
N SER A 237 9.60 -10.41 10.72
CA SER A 237 9.39 -11.74 10.14
C SER A 237 9.70 -11.76 8.64
N GLN A 238 9.21 -10.77 7.90
CA GLN A 238 9.49 -10.64 6.48
C GLN A 238 10.98 -10.39 6.20
N LEU A 239 11.64 -9.57 7.02
CA LEU A 239 13.08 -9.33 6.93
C LEU A 239 13.88 -10.62 7.18
N ALA A 240 13.52 -11.39 8.22
CA ALA A 240 14.18 -12.65 8.53
C ALA A 240 14.02 -13.68 7.40
N ALA A 241 12.84 -13.74 6.77
CA ALA A 241 12.53 -14.68 5.69
C ALA A 241 13.19 -14.32 4.35
N THR A 242 13.20 -13.04 3.98
CA THR A 242 13.55 -12.61 2.60
C THR A 242 14.80 -11.76 2.51
N ARG A 243 15.20 -11.07 3.57
CA ARG A 243 16.23 -10.02 3.57
C ARG A 243 16.03 -8.96 2.47
N SER A 244 14.78 -8.76 2.00
CA SER A 244 14.49 -7.84 0.90
C SER A 244 14.69 -6.38 1.31
N PHE A 245 15.22 -5.57 0.40
CA PHE A 245 15.40 -4.14 0.66
C PHE A 245 14.07 -3.42 0.88
N ARG A 246 13.00 -3.88 0.24
CA ARG A 246 11.65 -3.36 0.49
C ARG A 246 11.27 -3.49 1.96
N ALA A 247 11.49 -4.65 2.57
CA ALA A 247 11.22 -4.85 3.99
C ALA A 247 12.16 -4.02 4.89
N VAL A 248 13.42 -3.82 4.48
CA VAL A 248 14.36 -2.90 5.14
C VAL A 248 13.82 -1.47 5.12
N ALA A 249 13.35 -1.00 3.98
CA ALA A 249 12.82 0.34 3.84
C ALA A 249 11.53 0.55 4.65
N GLU A 250 10.64 -0.45 4.68
CA GLU A 250 9.44 -0.45 5.51
C GLU A 250 9.81 -0.42 7.00
N PHE A 251 10.81 -1.19 7.41
CA PHE A 251 11.30 -1.26 8.78
C PHE A 251 11.88 0.08 9.25
N ILE A 252 12.77 0.71 8.47
CA ILE A 252 13.36 2.01 8.81
C ILE A 252 12.30 3.11 8.91
N ARG A 253 11.20 3.00 8.17
CA ARG A 253 10.08 3.95 8.23
C ARG A 253 9.18 3.79 9.44
N CYS A 254 9.32 2.70 10.23
CA CYS A 254 8.63 2.60 11.52
C CYS A 254 9.17 3.70 12.46
N PRO A 255 8.31 4.53 13.07
CA PRO A 255 8.75 5.69 13.85
C PRO A 255 9.74 5.36 14.98
N ASP A 256 9.47 4.29 15.74
CA ASP A 256 10.32 3.87 16.85
C ASP A 256 11.67 3.31 16.36
N VAL A 257 11.69 2.64 15.22
CA VAL A 257 12.92 2.14 14.55
C VAL A 257 13.75 3.32 14.04
N ALA A 258 13.14 4.27 13.35
CA ALA A 258 13.82 5.46 12.85
C ALA A 258 14.46 6.25 14.01
N GLU A 259 13.73 6.40 15.12
CA GLU A 259 14.27 7.05 16.33
C GLU A 259 15.41 6.27 16.94
N THR A 260 15.33 4.96 16.97
CA THR A 260 16.42 4.09 17.47
C THR A 260 17.68 4.26 16.61
N ILE A 261 17.57 4.24 15.28
CA ILE A 261 18.71 4.48 14.38
C ILE A 261 19.33 5.85 14.65
N ARG A 262 18.52 6.89 14.76
CA ARG A 262 18.99 8.27 15.02
C ARG A 262 19.74 8.37 16.35
N ARG A 263 19.24 7.74 17.42
CA ARG A 263 19.91 7.71 18.73
C ARG A 263 21.23 6.93 18.69
N ARG A 264 21.29 5.83 17.95
CA ARG A 264 22.54 5.08 17.77
C ARG A 264 23.60 5.90 17.05
N VAL A 265 23.22 6.63 16.00
CA VAL A 265 24.12 7.53 15.29
C VAL A 265 24.56 8.69 16.19
N GLU A 266 23.64 9.29 16.93
CA GLU A 266 23.96 10.34 17.93
C GLU A 266 24.99 9.86 18.96
N ALA A 267 24.83 8.64 19.48
CA ALA A 267 25.79 8.05 20.43
C ALA A 267 27.17 7.79 19.83
N GLN A 268 27.26 7.57 18.51
CA GLN A 268 28.53 7.33 17.81
C GLN A 268 29.21 8.60 17.35
N THR A 269 28.45 9.60 16.92
CA THR A 269 28.97 10.81 16.24
C THR A 269 28.85 12.08 17.07
N GLY A 270 28.02 12.07 18.11
CA GLY A 270 27.66 13.24 18.90
C GLY A 270 26.60 14.15 18.26
N GLU A 271 26.14 13.84 17.04
CA GLU A 271 25.13 14.60 16.33
C GLU A 271 23.93 13.69 15.98
N LYS A 272 22.73 14.17 16.31
CA LYS A 272 21.48 13.46 16.01
C LYS A 272 20.98 13.86 14.62
N PRO A 273 20.97 12.96 13.63
CA PRO A 273 20.44 13.25 12.30
C PRO A 273 18.95 13.58 12.37
N SER A 274 18.44 14.42 11.46
CA SER A 274 17.01 14.67 11.36
C SER A 274 16.29 13.44 10.80
N LEU A 275 15.01 13.25 11.19
CA LEU A 275 14.19 12.17 10.63
C LEU A 275 14.07 12.34 9.10
N ARG A 276 13.86 13.55 8.64
CA ARG A 276 13.76 13.87 7.21
C ARG A 276 15.02 13.42 6.47
N GLN A 277 16.21 13.77 6.97
CA GLN A 277 17.45 13.37 6.32
C GLN A 277 17.64 11.85 6.25
N LEU A 278 17.30 11.11 7.32
CA LEU A 278 17.34 9.65 7.31
C LEU A 278 16.45 9.07 6.20
N LEU A 279 15.23 9.58 6.06
CA LEU A 279 14.28 9.09 5.06
C LEU A 279 14.66 9.54 3.63
N ASP A 280 15.11 10.78 3.44
CA ASP A 280 15.60 11.28 2.15
C ASP A 280 16.84 10.49 1.68
N ASP A 281 17.75 10.17 2.60
CA ASP A 281 18.93 9.35 2.30
C ASP A 281 18.54 7.90 1.95
N LEU A 282 17.57 7.32 2.67
CA LEU A 282 17.05 5.99 2.36
C LEU A 282 16.46 5.95 0.95
N ASP A 283 15.65 6.94 0.59
CA ASP A 283 15.07 7.06 -0.74
C ASP A 283 16.15 7.31 -1.81
N THR A 284 17.17 8.08 -1.48
CA THR A 284 18.33 8.27 -2.36
C THR A 284 19.03 6.95 -2.66
N LEU A 285 19.29 6.11 -1.64
CA LEU A 285 19.86 4.79 -1.85
C LEU A 285 18.96 3.91 -2.72
N ALA A 286 17.66 3.91 -2.43
CA ALA A 286 16.67 3.13 -3.18
C ALA A 286 16.68 3.46 -4.68
N VAL A 287 16.62 4.76 -5.03
CA VAL A 287 16.52 5.18 -6.44
C VAL A 287 17.86 5.17 -7.16
N THR A 288 18.97 5.45 -6.49
CA THR A 288 20.30 5.55 -7.13
C THR A 288 20.90 4.19 -7.44
N SER A 289 20.71 3.21 -6.55
CA SER A 289 21.42 1.94 -6.62
C SER A 289 20.52 0.71 -6.75
N LEU A 290 19.18 0.88 -6.65
CA LEU A 290 18.17 -0.18 -6.82
C LEU A 290 18.54 -1.49 -6.08
N PRO A 291 18.90 -1.47 -4.79
CA PRO A 291 19.26 -2.68 -4.06
C PRO A 291 18.03 -3.61 -3.95
N ASP A 292 18.23 -4.90 -4.15
CA ASP A 292 17.18 -5.92 -4.02
C ASP A 292 17.13 -6.48 -2.60
N THR A 293 18.30 -6.58 -1.97
CA THR A 293 18.45 -7.19 -0.65
C THR A 293 19.16 -6.25 0.34
N LEU A 294 19.07 -6.60 1.64
CA LEU A 294 19.88 -5.96 2.69
C LEU A 294 21.38 -6.07 2.39
N ASP A 295 21.83 -7.20 1.85
CA ASP A 295 23.24 -7.42 1.54
C ASP A 295 23.72 -6.51 0.42
N ASP A 296 22.90 -6.29 -0.62
CA ASP A 296 23.18 -5.30 -1.67
C ASP A 296 23.23 -3.89 -1.08
N ALA A 297 22.27 -3.55 -0.21
CA ALA A 297 22.23 -2.23 0.43
C ALA A 297 23.46 -1.98 1.32
N LEU A 298 23.93 -2.98 2.05
CA LEU A 298 25.16 -2.91 2.87
C LEU A 298 26.42 -2.69 2.00
N GLU A 299 26.47 -3.30 0.81
CA GLU A 299 27.57 -3.09 -0.15
C GLU A 299 27.55 -1.69 -0.77
N LEU A 300 26.34 -1.21 -1.14
CA LEU A 300 26.17 -0.01 -1.97
C LEU A 300 26.11 1.29 -1.17
N ALA A 301 25.51 1.26 0.04
CA ALA A 301 25.33 2.45 0.86
C ALA A 301 26.65 3.23 1.14
N PRO A 302 27.79 2.59 1.46
CA PRO A 302 29.06 3.32 1.63
C PRO A 302 29.56 4.02 0.37
N ARG A 303 29.20 3.52 -0.82
CA ARG A 303 29.56 4.14 -2.10
C ARG A 303 28.70 5.37 -2.39
N VAL A 304 27.39 5.26 -2.15
CA VAL A 304 26.41 6.35 -2.34
C VAL A 304 26.71 7.51 -1.38
N PHE A 305 27.02 7.19 -0.12
CA PHE A 305 27.29 8.18 0.92
C PHE A 305 28.80 8.36 1.21
N SER A 306 29.61 8.33 0.16
CA SER A 306 31.08 8.46 0.25
C SER A 306 31.58 9.89 0.49
N ASP A 307 30.73 10.94 0.35
CA ASP A 307 31.13 12.34 0.56
C ASP A 307 31.34 12.60 2.07
N PRO A 308 32.57 12.86 2.52
CA PRO A 308 32.86 13.07 3.96
C PRO A 308 32.20 14.33 4.54
N LYS A 309 31.65 15.22 3.68
CA LYS A 309 30.92 16.43 4.10
C LYS A 309 29.44 16.16 4.36
N LYS A 310 28.95 14.97 3.99
CA LYS A 310 27.53 14.59 4.12
C LYS A 310 27.44 13.27 4.90
N THR A 311 27.26 13.36 6.21
CA THR A 311 27.08 12.17 7.04
C THR A 311 25.66 11.62 6.89
N SER A 312 25.52 10.36 6.45
CA SER A 312 24.25 9.65 6.38
C SER A 312 24.11 8.64 7.52
N ALA A 313 22.90 8.53 8.08
CA ALA A 313 22.58 7.54 9.09
C ALA A 313 22.23 6.16 8.50
N VAL A 314 21.99 6.06 7.20
CA VAL A 314 21.56 4.84 6.52
C VAL A 314 22.56 3.70 6.66
N PRO A 315 23.87 3.86 6.42
CA PRO A 315 24.84 2.77 6.57
C PRO A 315 24.85 2.18 7.98
N ALA A 316 24.78 3.03 9.02
CA ALA A 316 24.73 2.60 10.42
C ALA A 316 23.42 1.86 10.74
N GLY A 317 22.30 2.34 10.19
CA GLY A 317 21.00 1.69 10.32
C GLY A 317 20.99 0.29 9.69
N LEU A 318 21.52 0.14 8.47
CA LEU A 318 21.63 -1.15 7.78
C LEU A 318 22.50 -2.15 8.54
N ALA A 319 23.64 -1.70 9.07
CA ALA A 319 24.52 -2.53 9.89
C ALA A 319 23.83 -3.00 11.19
N TRP A 320 23.05 -2.11 11.82
CA TRP A 320 22.27 -2.47 12.99
C TRP A 320 21.18 -3.50 12.64
N ILE A 321 20.43 -3.32 11.55
CA ILE A 321 19.41 -4.29 11.10
C ILE A 321 20.03 -5.66 10.87
N ASP A 322 21.18 -5.73 10.21
CA ASP A 322 21.90 -7.00 10.00
C ASP A 322 22.33 -7.64 11.33
N SER A 323 22.76 -6.83 12.31
CA SER A 323 23.09 -7.33 13.66
C SER A 323 21.86 -7.88 14.39
N VAL A 324 20.70 -7.23 14.30
CA VAL A 324 19.43 -7.72 14.86
C VAL A 324 19.04 -9.06 14.26
N LEU A 325 19.06 -9.18 12.92
CA LEU A 325 18.74 -10.44 12.25
C LEU A 325 19.69 -11.58 12.65
N LYS A 326 20.99 -11.29 12.83
CA LYS A 326 21.97 -12.26 13.34
C LYS A 326 21.68 -12.67 14.78
N SER A 327 21.29 -11.73 15.64
CA SER A 327 20.91 -12.04 17.04
C SER A 327 19.65 -12.89 17.09
N LEU A 328 18.63 -12.60 16.29
CA LEU A 328 17.41 -13.40 16.19
C LEU A 328 17.65 -14.80 15.62
N ALA A 329 18.74 -15.02 14.89
CA ALA A 329 19.17 -16.33 14.41
C ALA A 329 19.87 -17.17 15.49
N ALA A 330 20.24 -16.58 16.62
CA ALA A 330 20.86 -17.29 17.73
C ALA A 330 19.88 -18.26 18.42
N PRO A 331 20.36 -19.27 19.17
CA PRO A 331 19.51 -20.23 19.87
C PRO A 331 18.53 -19.60 20.87
N ASP A 332 18.92 -18.54 21.54
CA ASP A 332 18.12 -17.82 22.53
C ASP A 332 17.27 -16.71 21.82
N PHE A 333 16.28 -17.17 21.06
CA PHE A 333 15.45 -16.28 20.28
C PHE A 333 14.59 -15.34 21.13
N GLY A 334 14.00 -15.82 22.22
CA GLY A 334 13.11 -15.02 23.07
C GLY A 334 13.86 -13.86 23.74
N THR A 335 15.06 -14.13 24.30
CA THR A 335 15.90 -13.08 24.83
C THR A 335 16.31 -12.08 23.74
N ALA A 336 16.75 -12.55 22.58
CA ALA A 336 17.16 -11.66 21.48
C ALA A 336 15.99 -10.76 20.99
N LEU A 337 14.77 -11.30 20.88
CA LEU A 337 13.60 -10.53 20.50
C LEU A 337 13.19 -9.52 21.58
N THR A 338 13.26 -9.91 22.85
CA THR A 338 12.97 -9.03 23.98
C THR A 338 13.96 -7.87 24.05
N GLU A 339 15.26 -8.14 23.88
CA GLU A 339 16.30 -7.10 23.83
C GLU A 339 16.09 -6.15 22.66
N PHE A 340 15.76 -6.68 21.49
CA PHE A 340 15.43 -5.88 20.31
C PHE A 340 14.23 -4.97 20.55
N LEU A 341 13.12 -5.50 21.05
CA LEU A 341 11.92 -4.70 21.36
C LEU A 341 12.21 -3.66 22.44
N GLY A 342 12.97 -4.04 23.49
CA GLY A 342 13.42 -3.12 24.53
C GLY A 342 14.26 -1.98 23.97
N GLU A 343 15.14 -2.23 23.01
CA GLU A 343 15.94 -1.19 22.35
C GLU A 343 15.07 -0.25 21.48
N VAL A 344 14.16 -0.83 20.68
CA VAL A 344 13.28 -0.06 19.79
C VAL A 344 12.37 0.88 20.59
N PHE A 345 11.80 0.40 21.69
CA PHE A 345 10.87 1.18 22.50
C PHE A 345 11.53 1.97 23.63
N ALA A 346 12.85 1.92 23.77
CA ALA A 346 13.58 2.62 24.84
C ALA A 346 13.43 4.15 24.83
N ALA A 347 13.02 4.75 23.71
CA ALA A 347 12.77 6.20 23.61
C ALA A 347 11.37 6.60 24.10
N ARG A 348 10.44 5.67 24.23
CA ARG A 348 9.08 5.97 24.69
C ARG A 348 9.10 6.33 26.18
N ARG A 349 8.29 7.34 26.51
CA ARG A 349 8.02 7.73 27.90
C ARG A 349 6.62 7.22 28.26
N PHE A 350 6.56 6.19 29.05
CA PHE A 350 5.31 5.60 29.52
C PHE A 350 4.72 6.44 30.65
N ARG A 351 3.43 6.68 30.57
CA ARG A 351 2.64 7.36 31.58
C ARG A 351 1.48 6.47 31.99
N SER A 352 1.40 6.17 33.29
CA SER A 352 0.37 5.27 33.85
C SER A 352 -1.07 5.81 33.70
N ASP A 353 -1.21 7.12 33.49
CA ASP A 353 -2.49 7.81 33.29
C ASP A 353 -2.92 7.92 31.82
N ASN A 354 -2.09 7.41 30.90
CA ASN A 354 -2.40 7.42 29.47
C ASN A 354 -2.98 6.07 29.04
N PRO A 355 -4.24 6.02 28.58
CA PRO A 355 -4.87 4.79 28.11
C PRO A 355 -4.10 4.05 27.01
N GLN A 356 -3.45 4.80 26.10
CA GLN A 356 -2.64 4.18 25.03
C GLN A 356 -1.40 3.48 25.56
N ASP A 357 -0.78 4.03 26.61
CA ASP A 357 0.39 3.40 27.23
C ASP A 357 -0.02 2.16 28.05
N ALA A 358 -1.21 2.16 28.66
CA ALA A 358 -1.77 0.99 29.34
C ALA A 358 -2.04 -0.16 28.35
N VAL A 359 -2.63 0.17 27.19
CA VAL A 359 -2.82 -0.81 26.11
C VAL A 359 -1.49 -1.36 25.61
N PHE A 360 -0.49 -0.51 25.41
CA PHE A 360 0.84 -0.94 24.99
C PHE A 360 1.49 -1.91 26.01
N ALA A 361 1.35 -1.64 27.30
CA ALA A 361 1.87 -2.52 28.36
C ALA A 361 1.18 -3.88 28.33
N ALA A 362 -0.16 -3.91 28.21
CA ALA A 362 -0.91 -5.17 28.10
C ALA A 362 -0.48 -6.00 26.88
N ILE A 363 -0.19 -5.33 25.75
CA ILE A 363 0.33 -5.98 24.54
C ILE A 363 1.74 -6.52 24.76
N ALA A 364 2.60 -5.80 25.46
CA ALA A 364 3.94 -6.28 25.77
C ALA A 364 3.89 -7.53 26.65
N ASP A 365 2.98 -7.58 27.64
CA ASP A 365 2.74 -8.75 28.48
C ASP A 365 2.27 -9.95 27.63
N GLN A 366 1.32 -9.76 26.71
CA GLN A 366 0.85 -10.83 25.81
C GLN A 366 1.98 -11.35 24.91
N VAL A 367 2.82 -10.46 24.36
CA VAL A 367 4.00 -10.88 23.56
C VAL A 367 4.95 -11.72 24.42
N SER A 368 5.20 -11.30 25.67
CA SER A 368 6.07 -12.04 26.60
C SER A 368 5.49 -13.44 26.92
N GLU A 369 4.20 -13.53 27.20
CA GLU A 369 3.53 -14.82 27.48
C GLU A 369 3.63 -15.79 26.29
N VAL A 370 3.45 -15.31 25.07
CA VAL A 370 3.57 -16.16 23.87
C VAL A 370 5.02 -16.57 23.64
N LEU A 371 6.00 -15.68 23.87
CA LEU A 371 7.42 -16.04 23.78
C LEU A 371 7.80 -17.10 24.80
N ASP A 372 7.37 -16.96 26.06
CA ASP A 372 7.61 -17.96 27.10
C ASP A 372 6.99 -19.32 26.73
N ALA A 373 5.82 -19.34 26.12
CA ALA A 373 5.20 -20.55 25.64
C ALA A 373 5.96 -21.20 24.47
N LEU A 374 6.51 -20.41 23.55
CA LEU A 374 7.28 -20.90 22.40
C LEU A 374 8.66 -21.44 22.80
N ASP A 375 9.35 -20.75 23.70
CA ASP A 375 10.69 -21.16 24.20
C ASP A 375 10.62 -22.24 25.27
N GLY A 376 9.48 -22.38 25.96
CA GLY A 376 9.22 -23.37 26.98
C GLY A 376 8.59 -24.67 26.42
N PRO A 377 7.31 -24.92 26.73
CA PRO A 377 6.64 -26.19 26.37
C PRO A 377 6.60 -26.47 24.88
N ALA A 378 6.32 -25.44 24.05
CA ALA A 378 6.19 -25.62 22.61
C ALA A 378 7.51 -25.94 21.89
N ALA A 379 8.65 -25.59 22.45
CA ALA A 379 9.97 -25.95 21.90
C ALA A 379 10.14 -27.47 21.74
N HIS A 380 9.53 -28.27 22.59
CA HIS A 380 9.56 -29.72 22.50
C HIS A 380 8.82 -30.30 21.29
N LEU A 381 7.91 -29.52 20.66
CA LEU A 381 7.22 -29.92 19.46
C LEU A 381 8.13 -29.90 18.21
N PHE A 382 9.24 -29.15 18.28
CA PHE A 382 10.18 -28.94 17.17
C PHE A 382 11.61 -29.39 17.54
N PRO A 383 11.88 -30.69 17.69
CA PRO A 383 13.16 -31.20 18.22
C PRO A 383 14.38 -30.84 17.35
N GLY A 384 14.17 -30.45 16.07
CA GLY A 384 15.25 -29.95 15.20
C GLY A 384 15.47 -28.44 15.27
N GLY A 385 14.74 -27.74 16.14
CA GLY A 385 14.67 -26.28 16.13
C GLY A 385 13.88 -25.74 14.95
N LEU A 386 13.50 -24.48 15.04
CA LEU A 386 12.85 -23.73 13.96
C LEU A 386 13.78 -22.62 13.49
N ASP A 387 13.76 -22.37 12.20
CA ASP A 387 14.30 -21.16 11.57
C ASP A 387 13.69 -19.91 12.24
N PRO A 388 14.44 -18.82 12.43
CA PRO A 388 13.94 -17.58 13.04
C PRO A 388 12.69 -17.01 12.35
N ALA A 389 12.62 -17.11 11.03
CA ALA A 389 11.44 -16.68 10.28
C ALA A 389 10.21 -17.51 10.66
N HIS A 390 10.37 -18.82 10.80
CA HIS A 390 9.28 -19.70 11.22
C HIS A 390 8.86 -19.49 12.68
N ARG A 391 9.80 -19.16 13.57
CA ARG A 391 9.47 -18.78 14.97
C ARG A 391 8.63 -17.50 14.99
N LEU A 392 9.02 -16.50 14.20
CA LEU A 392 8.26 -15.25 14.06
C LEU A 392 6.87 -15.49 13.43
N GLU A 393 6.74 -16.38 12.45
CA GLU A 393 5.43 -16.74 11.90
C GLU A 393 4.52 -17.40 12.95
N LEU A 394 5.05 -18.30 13.78
CA LEU A 394 4.28 -18.89 14.88
C LEU A 394 3.89 -17.85 15.94
N LEU A 395 4.82 -16.97 16.30
CA LEU A 395 4.53 -15.86 17.20
C LEU A 395 3.40 -14.98 16.67
N LEU A 396 3.46 -14.59 15.40
CA LEU A 396 2.44 -13.78 14.75
C LEU A 396 1.09 -14.50 14.67
N LEU A 397 1.07 -15.80 14.40
CA LEU A 397 -0.15 -16.59 14.41
C LEU A 397 -0.77 -16.61 15.83
N ALA A 398 0.04 -16.86 16.86
CA ALA A 398 -0.44 -16.92 18.25
C ALA A 398 -0.92 -15.56 18.77
N LEU A 399 -0.31 -14.46 18.31
CA LEU A 399 -0.69 -13.10 18.70
C LEU A 399 -1.86 -12.55 17.87
N GLY A 400 -1.99 -12.95 16.61
CA GLY A 400 -2.90 -12.30 15.65
C GLY A 400 -4.36 -12.29 16.07
N ASP A 401 -4.80 -13.36 16.72
CA ASP A 401 -6.18 -13.53 17.19
C ASP A 401 -6.39 -13.09 18.64
N GLN A 402 -5.33 -12.70 19.33
CA GLN A 402 -5.46 -12.17 20.69
C GLN A 402 -6.16 -10.81 20.66
N ILE A 403 -6.96 -10.54 21.67
CA ILE A 403 -7.79 -9.33 21.78
C ILE A 403 -7.24 -8.47 22.91
N PHE A 404 -7.07 -7.21 22.64
CA PHE A 404 -6.83 -6.19 23.67
C PHE A 404 -8.04 -5.26 23.80
N TYR A 405 -8.25 -4.76 24.99
CA TYR A 405 -9.43 -3.96 25.33
C TYR A 405 -9.01 -2.53 25.66
N PRO A 406 -9.46 -1.52 24.90
CA PRO A 406 -9.38 -0.12 25.33
C PRO A 406 -10.16 0.10 26.62
N GLU A 407 -9.78 1.04 27.43
CA GLU A 407 -10.50 1.38 28.65
C GLU A 407 -11.81 2.11 28.30
N ARG A 408 -12.94 1.59 28.81
CA ARG A 408 -14.26 2.19 28.63
C ARG A 408 -14.40 3.45 29.51
N GLN A 409 -14.82 4.55 28.90
CA GLN A 409 -15.13 5.80 29.61
C GLN A 409 -16.61 5.83 30.02
N ALA A 410 -16.94 6.61 31.07
CA ALA A 410 -18.26 6.59 31.68
C ALA A 410 -19.42 7.03 30.75
N ARG A 411 -19.11 7.79 29.69
CA ARG A 411 -20.11 8.30 28.74
C ARG A 411 -20.01 7.65 27.35
N ASP A 412 -19.19 6.63 27.22
CA ASP A 412 -19.06 5.93 25.94
C ASP A 412 -20.35 5.18 25.61
N ILE A 413 -20.74 5.24 24.35
CA ILE A 413 -21.80 4.36 23.80
C ILE A 413 -21.19 2.99 23.52
N ASP A 414 -21.85 1.95 24.00
CA ASP A 414 -21.43 0.57 23.71
C ASP A 414 -21.80 0.18 22.28
N LEU A 415 -20.80 -0.30 21.52
CA LEU A 415 -20.95 -0.88 20.19
C LEU A 415 -21.01 -2.40 20.34
N GLN A 416 -22.19 -2.93 20.58
CA GLN A 416 -22.36 -4.36 20.91
C GLN A 416 -22.53 -5.21 19.66
N GLY A 417 -21.95 -6.40 19.66
CA GLY A 417 -22.23 -7.41 18.64
C GLY A 417 -23.70 -7.83 18.62
N TRP A 418 -24.16 -8.34 17.48
CA TRP A 418 -25.55 -8.73 17.28
C TRP A 418 -26.10 -9.67 18.37
N LEU A 419 -25.34 -10.68 18.78
CA LEU A 419 -25.80 -11.71 19.73
C LEU A 419 -25.77 -11.22 21.18
N GLU A 420 -24.97 -10.25 21.51
CA GLU A 420 -24.81 -9.64 22.84
C GLU A 420 -26.00 -8.73 23.19
N LEU A 421 -26.70 -8.21 22.18
CA LEU A 421 -27.87 -7.33 22.37
C LEU A 421 -29.01 -7.95 23.19
N LEU A 422 -29.08 -9.26 23.34
CA LEU A 422 -30.10 -9.91 24.18
C LEU A 422 -30.05 -9.39 25.63
N TRP A 423 -28.89 -9.02 26.11
CA TRP A 423 -28.65 -8.56 27.50
C TRP A 423 -28.58 -7.04 27.62
N GLU A 424 -28.75 -6.30 26.51
CA GLU A 424 -28.75 -4.88 26.50
C GLU A 424 -30.10 -4.34 26.96
N ASP A 425 -30.10 -3.44 27.95
CA ASP A 425 -31.31 -2.85 28.53
C ASP A 425 -31.55 -1.39 28.13
N ALA A 426 -30.69 -0.78 27.33
CA ALA A 426 -30.89 0.57 26.82
C ALA A 426 -32.28 0.72 26.17
N PRO A 427 -33.00 1.81 26.51
CA PRO A 427 -34.35 2.06 25.98
C PRO A 427 -34.38 2.17 24.46
N HIS A 428 -33.30 2.72 23.85
CA HIS A 428 -33.20 2.87 22.41
C HIS A 428 -32.04 2.01 21.87
N LEU A 429 -32.40 1.03 21.03
CA LEU A 429 -31.41 0.25 20.29
C LEU A 429 -31.35 0.72 18.84
N ILE A 430 -30.14 0.98 18.33
CA ILE A 430 -29.86 1.31 16.94
C ILE A 430 -29.01 0.20 16.38
N ILE A 431 -29.54 -0.58 15.46
CA ILE A 431 -28.87 -1.80 14.94
C ILE A 431 -28.42 -1.54 13.50
N THR A 432 -27.12 -1.55 13.28
CA THR A 432 -26.48 -1.32 11.98
C THR A 432 -26.07 -2.64 11.33
N GLY A 433 -25.88 -2.63 10.00
CA GLY A 433 -25.42 -3.81 9.28
C GLY A 433 -26.50 -4.87 9.07
N MET A 434 -27.78 -4.50 9.09
CA MET A 434 -28.91 -5.42 8.87
C MET A 434 -29.00 -5.86 7.40
N ASN A 435 -27.94 -6.55 6.95
CA ASN A 435 -27.79 -7.04 5.59
C ASN A 435 -27.84 -8.57 5.51
N ASP A 436 -28.28 -9.09 4.34
CA ASP A 436 -28.30 -10.54 4.09
C ASP A 436 -26.88 -11.10 4.12
N GLY A 437 -26.71 -12.21 4.84
CA GLY A 437 -25.40 -12.81 5.07
C GLY A 437 -24.61 -12.24 6.25
N LYS A 438 -25.04 -11.09 6.84
CA LYS A 438 -24.46 -10.49 8.05
C LYS A 438 -25.37 -10.75 9.27
N ALA A 439 -26.64 -10.45 9.17
CA ALA A 439 -27.69 -10.83 10.14
C ALA A 439 -28.90 -11.44 9.41
N PRO A 440 -29.10 -12.74 9.41
CA PRO A 440 -28.23 -13.79 9.98
C PRO A 440 -26.93 -13.95 9.21
N GLU A 441 -25.85 -14.22 9.93
CA GLU A 441 -24.59 -14.60 9.32
C GLU A 441 -24.75 -15.90 8.52
N ALA A 442 -24.41 -15.85 7.24
CA ALA A 442 -24.59 -16.98 6.34
C ALA A 442 -23.29 -17.79 6.18
N ILE A 443 -23.41 -19.11 6.21
CA ILE A 443 -22.32 -20.02 5.86
C ILE A 443 -22.31 -20.17 4.35
N ILE A 444 -21.36 -19.52 3.69
CA ILE A 444 -21.22 -19.53 2.23
C ILE A 444 -19.83 -20.07 1.87
N GLY A 445 -19.80 -21.11 1.01
CA GLY A 445 -18.56 -21.59 0.38
C GLY A 445 -17.49 -22.14 1.31
N HIS A 446 -17.84 -22.66 2.48
CA HIS A 446 -16.87 -23.29 3.40
C HIS A 446 -16.27 -24.55 2.78
N THR A 447 -14.95 -24.61 2.68
CA THR A 447 -14.19 -25.64 1.94
C THR A 447 -14.44 -27.07 2.46
N PHE A 448 -14.57 -27.25 3.77
CA PHE A 448 -14.74 -28.57 4.40
C PHE A 448 -16.15 -28.83 4.90
N LEU A 449 -16.82 -27.81 5.43
CA LEU A 449 -18.14 -27.93 6.08
C LEU A 449 -19.16 -26.98 5.44
N PRO A 450 -19.56 -27.21 4.18
CA PRO A 450 -20.66 -26.45 3.57
C PRO A 450 -21.97 -26.70 4.37
N ASP A 451 -22.98 -25.85 4.19
CA ASP A 451 -24.22 -25.88 4.94
C ASP A 451 -24.93 -27.26 4.88
N SER A 452 -24.89 -27.93 3.73
CA SER A 452 -25.41 -29.28 3.55
C SER A 452 -24.75 -30.33 4.44
N ALA A 453 -23.40 -30.27 4.56
CA ALA A 453 -22.66 -31.17 5.44
C ALA A 453 -22.94 -30.86 6.92
N ARG A 454 -23.04 -29.58 7.28
CA ARG A 454 -23.41 -29.15 8.65
C ARG A 454 -24.80 -29.68 9.04
N ARG A 455 -25.76 -29.56 8.12
CA ARG A 455 -27.12 -30.10 8.33
C ARG A 455 -27.12 -31.62 8.51
N ALA A 456 -26.39 -32.35 7.67
CA ALA A 456 -26.28 -33.82 7.77
C ALA A 456 -25.65 -34.28 9.10
N LEU A 457 -24.68 -33.53 9.60
CA LEU A 457 -23.97 -33.80 10.86
C LEU A 457 -24.70 -33.22 12.10
N GLY A 458 -25.80 -32.50 11.92
CA GLY A 458 -26.54 -31.88 13.02
C GLY A 458 -25.73 -30.73 13.68
N LEU A 459 -24.85 -30.12 12.94
CA LEU A 459 -24.12 -28.91 13.34
C LEU A 459 -24.98 -27.66 13.13
N ARG A 460 -24.56 -26.55 13.71
CA ARG A 460 -25.14 -25.24 13.39
C ARG A 460 -25.10 -25.00 11.89
N ASN A 461 -26.25 -24.71 11.29
CA ASN A 461 -26.42 -24.47 9.85
C ASN A 461 -27.21 -23.18 9.61
N ASN A 462 -27.44 -22.80 8.38
CA ASN A 462 -28.11 -21.54 8.07
C ASN A 462 -29.54 -21.46 8.62
N ASP A 463 -30.26 -22.56 8.69
CA ASP A 463 -31.63 -22.56 9.23
C ASP A 463 -31.65 -22.35 10.76
N THR A 464 -30.74 -23.00 11.49
CA THR A 464 -30.63 -22.83 12.95
C THR A 464 -30.11 -21.43 13.31
N ARG A 465 -29.20 -20.87 12.53
CA ARG A 465 -28.74 -19.46 12.68
C ARG A 465 -29.87 -18.48 12.43
N PHE A 466 -30.64 -18.68 11.36
CA PHE A 466 -31.82 -17.86 11.09
C PHE A 466 -32.85 -17.91 12.22
N ALA A 467 -33.16 -19.10 12.72
CA ALA A 467 -34.11 -19.27 13.82
C ALA A 467 -33.64 -18.53 15.09
N ARG A 468 -32.36 -18.64 15.44
CA ARG A 468 -31.76 -17.94 16.56
C ARG A 468 -31.92 -16.44 16.40
N ASP A 469 -31.58 -15.91 15.23
CA ASP A 469 -31.57 -14.47 14.97
C ASP A 469 -32.98 -13.89 14.82
N ALA A 470 -33.93 -14.67 14.29
CA ALA A 470 -35.34 -14.31 14.28
C ALA A 470 -35.93 -14.24 15.72
N CYS A 471 -35.56 -15.20 16.57
CA CYS A 471 -35.93 -15.18 17.99
C CYS A 471 -35.32 -13.97 18.70
N LEU A 472 -34.03 -13.69 18.51
CA LEU A 472 -33.32 -12.53 19.06
C LEU A 472 -34.00 -11.22 18.64
N MET A 473 -34.20 -11.01 17.35
CA MET A 473 -34.83 -9.80 16.82
C MET A 473 -36.23 -9.58 17.40
N THR A 474 -37.04 -10.64 17.47
CA THR A 474 -38.40 -10.60 18.09
C THR A 474 -38.28 -10.18 19.54
N THR A 475 -37.37 -10.78 20.30
CA THR A 475 -37.19 -10.47 21.74
C THR A 475 -36.74 -9.03 21.95
N LEU A 476 -35.82 -8.50 21.15
CA LEU A 476 -35.38 -7.10 21.21
C LEU A 476 -36.51 -6.12 20.96
N ILE A 477 -37.36 -6.39 19.95
CA ILE A 477 -38.51 -5.54 19.62
C ILE A 477 -39.54 -5.59 20.76
N GLU A 478 -39.93 -6.77 21.20
CA GLU A 478 -40.98 -6.91 22.21
C GLU A 478 -40.56 -6.37 23.58
N SER A 479 -39.32 -6.55 24.00
CA SER A 479 -38.82 -6.02 25.26
C SER A 479 -38.89 -4.48 25.31
N ARG A 480 -38.64 -3.79 24.19
CA ARG A 480 -38.72 -2.32 24.08
C ARG A 480 -40.18 -1.86 23.96
N ARG A 481 -41.01 -2.60 23.21
CA ARG A 481 -42.42 -2.28 23.05
C ARG A 481 -43.14 -2.19 24.40
N HIS A 482 -42.91 -3.10 25.32
CA HIS A 482 -43.53 -3.13 26.64
C HIS A 482 -43.01 -2.05 27.59
N ASN A 483 -41.77 -1.59 27.41
CA ASN A 483 -41.11 -0.63 28.28
C ASN A 483 -41.09 0.79 27.70
N GLY A 484 -41.81 1.05 26.59
CA GLY A 484 -41.83 2.38 25.95
C GLY A 484 -40.51 2.77 25.23
N GLY A 485 -39.67 1.78 24.99
CA GLY A 485 -38.44 1.94 24.24
C GLY A 485 -38.59 1.85 22.73
N ARG A 486 -37.48 1.91 22.00
CA ARG A 486 -37.44 1.91 20.52
C ARG A 486 -36.31 1.04 19.99
N VAL A 487 -36.54 0.43 18.83
CA VAL A 487 -35.50 -0.25 18.05
C VAL A 487 -35.49 0.31 16.63
N ASP A 488 -34.34 0.77 16.16
CA ASP A 488 -34.12 1.19 14.78
C ASP A 488 -33.16 0.23 14.08
N PHE A 489 -33.45 -0.11 12.84
CA PHE A 489 -32.65 -1.00 12.02
C PHE A 489 -32.08 -0.24 10.83
N ILE A 490 -30.78 -0.40 10.59
CA ILE A 490 -30.08 0.27 9.48
C ILE A 490 -29.45 -0.81 8.61
N PHE A 491 -29.69 -0.75 7.30
CA PHE A 491 -29.07 -1.62 6.32
C PHE A 491 -28.34 -0.83 5.23
N GLY A 492 -27.27 -1.40 4.66
CA GLY A 492 -26.47 -0.78 3.58
C GLY A 492 -26.83 -1.31 2.19
N ARG A 493 -26.42 -0.59 1.16
CA ARG A 493 -26.50 -1.01 -0.24
C ARG A 493 -25.17 -1.53 -0.78
N THR A 494 -24.06 -1.04 -0.24
CA THR A 494 -22.72 -1.46 -0.64
C THR A 494 -21.87 -1.69 0.60
N GLY A 495 -20.96 -2.65 0.53
CA GLY A 495 -19.92 -2.88 1.52
C GLY A 495 -18.71 -1.97 1.33
N SER A 496 -17.65 -2.23 2.08
CA SER A 496 -16.41 -1.44 2.06
C SER A 496 -15.62 -1.57 0.76
N ALA A 497 -15.74 -2.70 0.06
CA ALA A 497 -15.13 -2.94 -1.25
C ALA A 497 -16.10 -2.66 -2.43
N GLU A 498 -17.13 -1.84 -2.18
CA GLU A 498 -18.19 -1.47 -3.16
C GLU A 498 -19.03 -2.66 -3.66
N GLU A 499 -18.95 -3.83 -3.03
CA GLU A 499 -19.80 -4.96 -3.34
C GLU A 499 -21.27 -4.66 -3.00
N PRO A 500 -22.24 -5.09 -3.82
CA PRO A 500 -23.64 -4.82 -3.58
C PRO A 500 -24.19 -5.65 -2.42
N LEU A 501 -24.82 -5.00 -1.46
CA LEU A 501 -25.49 -5.63 -0.33
C LEU A 501 -27.02 -5.67 -0.52
N ARG A 502 -27.65 -6.65 0.10
CA ARG A 502 -29.11 -6.79 0.17
C ARG A 502 -29.59 -6.61 1.61
N PRO A 503 -30.79 -6.06 1.84
CA PRO A 503 -31.35 -6.03 3.18
C PRO A 503 -31.47 -7.44 3.78
N SER A 504 -31.34 -7.55 5.09
CA SER A 504 -31.51 -8.80 5.82
C SER A 504 -32.87 -9.46 5.54
N ARG A 505 -32.87 -10.76 5.39
CA ARG A 505 -34.14 -11.56 5.29
C ARG A 505 -35.03 -11.42 6.52
N LEU A 506 -34.45 -11.15 7.68
CA LEU A 506 -35.22 -10.89 8.90
C LEU A 506 -36.10 -9.64 8.75
N LEU A 507 -35.68 -8.64 8.04
CA LEU A 507 -36.46 -7.42 7.79
C LEU A 507 -37.66 -7.68 6.85
N PHE A 508 -37.63 -8.74 6.04
CA PHE A 508 -38.72 -9.16 5.17
C PHE A 508 -39.68 -10.19 5.86
N GLN A 509 -39.32 -10.69 7.02
CA GLN A 509 -40.12 -11.71 7.70
C GLN A 509 -41.31 -11.08 8.44
N CYS A 510 -42.27 -10.55 7.67
CA CYS A 510 -43.51 -9.95 8.13
C CYS A 510 -44.72 -10.77 7.68
N ALA A 511 -45.93 -10.37 8.07
CA ALA A 511 -47.13 -10.96 7.51
C ALA A 511 -47.24 -10.73 6.00
N ASP A 512 -47.81 -11.69 5.27
CA ASP A 512 -47.91 -11.62 3.78
C ASP A 512 -48.61 -10.35 3.31
N ALA A 513 -49.54 -9.82 4.08
CA ALA A 513 -50.24 -8.57 3.76
C ALA A 513 -49.30 -7.34 3.79
N ASP A 514 -48.28 -7.35 4.59
CA ASP A 514 -47.37 -6.22 4.80
C ASP A 514 -46.16 -6.28 3.85
N LEU A 515 -45.88 -7.44 3.26
CA LEU A 515 -44.71 -7.67 2.43
C LEU A 515 -44.58 -6.73 1.23
N PRO A 516 -45.69 -6.38 0.47
CA PRO A 516 -45.60 -5.44 -0.63
C PRO A 516 -45.16 -4.04 -0.16
N ALA A 517 -45.74 -3.53 0.91
CA ALA A 517 -45.36 -2.20 1.47
C ALA A 517 -43.94 -2.19 1.99
N ARG A 518 -43.50 -3.24 2.66
CA ARG A 518 -42.15 -3.45 3.16
C ARG A 518 -41.16 -3.48 2.00
N THR A 519 -41.46 -4.20 0.93
CA THR A 519 -40.62 -4.27 -0.26
C THR A 519 -40.46 -2.90 -0.92
N LEU A 520 -41.57 -2.18 -1.09
CA LEU A 520 -41.52 -0.80 -1.67
C LEU A 520 -40.67 0.14 -0.81
N HIS A 521 -40.77 0.04 0.52
CA HIS A 521 -39.94 0.85 1.43
C HIS A 521 -38.44 0.64 1.21
N PHE A 522 -38.00 -0.60 0.99
CA PHE A 522 -36.59 -0.92 0.77
C PHE A 522 -36.03 -0.46 -0.58
N PHE A 523 -36.88 -0.37 -1.59
CA PHE A 523 -36.50 0.06 -2.93
C PHE A 523 -36.70 1.57 -3.18
N ASN A 524 -37.40 2.27 -2.31
CA ASN A 524 -37.47 3.72 -2.36
C ASN A 524 -36.07 4.30 -2.10
N LYS A 525 -35.63 5.20 -3.00
CA LYS A 525 -34.39 5.95 -2.75
C LYS A 525 -34.63 6.85 -1.55
N PRO A 526 -33.81 6.76 -0.49
CA PRO A 526 -33.85 7.75 0.55
C PRO A 526 -33.58 9.12 -0.05
N PRO A 527 -34.18 10.20 0.47
CA PRO A 527 -33.80 11.53 0.05
C PRO A 527 -32.28 11.67 0.21
N ARG A 528 -31.59 12.08 -0.85
CA ARG A 528 -30.15 12.32 -0.79
C ARG A 528 -29.91 13.39 0.25
N ARG A 529 -29.35 13.00 1.39
CA ARG A 529 -28.98 13.96 2.43
C ARG A 529 -27.93 14.87 1.80
N ALA A 530 -28.30 16.15 1.66
CA ALA A 530 -27.31 17.14 1.29
C ALA A 530 -26.36 17.22 2.47
N ASP A 531 -25.15 16.73 2.29
CA ASP A 531 -24.10 16.99 3.26
C ASP A 531 -23.89 18.51 3.32
N PRO A 532 -24.19 19.15 4.44
CA PRO A 532 -23.99 20.60 4.57
C PRO A 532 -22.52 20.96 4.81
N MET A 533 -21.57 20.02 4.61
CA MET A 533 -20.16 20.38 4.66
C MET A 533 -19.92 21.50 3.66
N PRO A 534 -19.69 22.72 4.10
CA PRO A 534 -19.29 23.77 3.21
C PRO A 534 -17.89 23.41 2.71
N TRP A 535 -17.82 22.91 1.49
CA TRP A 535 -16.56 22.77 0.78
C TRP A 535 -15.99 24.18 0.60
N GLN A 536 -15.21 24.61 1.59
CA GLN A 536 -14.39 25.80 1.41
C GLN A 536 -13.20 25.38 0.57
N LEU A 537 -13.08 25.98 -0.61
CA LEU A 537 -11.90 25.83 -1.48
C LEU A 537 -10.62 26.42 -0.85
N ALA A 538 -10.58 26.56 0.45
CA ALA A 538 -9.42 26.97 1.25
C ALA A 538 -8.23 26.00 1.17
N TRP A 539 -8.44 24.81 0.59
CA TRP A 539 -7.38 23.82 0.33
C TRP A 539 -6.50 24.14 -0.88
N ARG A 540 -6.85 25.18 -1.69
CA ARG A 540 -5.99 25.55 -2.84
C ARG A 540 -4.57 25.79 -2.40
N LEU A 541 -3.66 25.15 -3.12
CA LEU A 541 -2.24 25.31 -2.89
C LEU A 541 -1.84 26.75 -3.22
N ARG A 542 -1.16 27.38 -2.28
CA ARG A 542 -0.58 28.71 -2.50
C ARG A 542 0.91 28.58 -2.78
N PRO A 543 1.36 28.87 -3.99
CA PRO A 543 2.76 28.80 -4.33
C PRO A 543 3.61 29.74 -3.48
N GLN A 544 4.76 29.26 -3.03
CA GLN A 544 5.72 30.08 -2.30
C GLN A 544 6.41 31.06 -3.25
N PRO A 545 6.57 32.33 -2.89
CA PRO A 545 7.33 33.28 -3.70
C PRO A 545 8.79 32.88 -3.74
N LEU A 546 9.41 32.96 -4.93
CA LEU A 546 10.85 32.77 -5.04
C LEU A 546 11.55 34.02 -4.50
N LEU A 547 12.56 33.82 -3.64
CA LEU A 547 13.39 34.93 -3.14
C LEU A 547 14.29 35.46 -4.27
N ASP A 548 14.73 36.70 -4.18
CA ASP A 548 15.54 37.36 -5.19
C ASP A 548 16.92 36.69 -5.37
N ASP A 549 17.42 36.03 -4.34
CA ASP A 549 18.68 35.26 -4.38
C ASP A 549 18.52 33.86 -4.97
N ASN A 550 17.29 33.49 -5.39
CA ASN A 550 17.07 32.20 -6.02
C ASN A 550 17.91 32.06 -7.29
N SER A 551 18.56 30.90 -7.40
CA SER A 551 19.51 30.65 -8.47
C SER A 551 18.91 30.81 -9.88
N VAL A 552 17.62 30.62 -10.10
CA VAL A 552 16.97 30.74 -11.41
C VAL A 552 16.95 32.18 -11.95
N PHE A 553 17.15 33.19 -11.09
CA PHE A 553 17.24 34.60 -11.50
C PHE A 553 18.65 35.04 -11.92
N HIS A 554 19.66 34.18 -11.63
CA HIS A 554 21.09 34.54 -11.86
C HIS A 554 21.77 33.62 -12.85
N LYS A 555 21.36 32.35 -12.90
CA LYS A 555 21.97 31.36 -13.79
C LYS A 555 20.95 30.35 -14.30
N LEU A 556 21.09 29.97 -15.56
CA LEU A 556 20.29 28.94 -16.20
C LEU A 556 21.18 27.91 -16.90
N ARG A 557 20.71 26.65 -16.88
CA ARG A 557 21.28 25.61 -17.74
C ARG A 557 20.59 25.65 -19.10
N VAL A 558 21.31 25.33 -20.15
CA VAL A 558 20.78 25.26 -21.51
C VAL A 558 19.51 24.39 -21.60
N THR A 559 19.46 23.29 -20.90
CA THR A 559 18.28 22.39 -20.86
C THR A 559 17.06 23.00 -20.16
N GLN A 560 17.24 23.96 -19.26
CA GLN A 560 16.14 24.59 -18.49
C GLN A 560 15.27 25.51 -19.37
N PHE A 561 15.81 26.00 -20.49
CA PHE A 561 15.02 26.76 -21.46
C PHE A 561 13.88 25.93 -22.02
N ARG A 562 14.15 24.65 -22.35
CA ARG A 562 13.11 23.72 -22.79
C ARG A 562 12.01 23.54 -21.73
N ASP A 563 12.40 23.38 -20.46
CA ASP A 563 11.43 23.14 -19.38
C ASP A 563 10.52 24.37 -19.21
N TYR A 564 11.05 25.59 -19.32
CA TYR A 564 10.27 26.82 -19.30
C TYR A 564 9.32 26.94 -20.53
N LEU A 565 9.86 26.69 -21.72
CA LEU A 565 9.07 26.75 -22.97
C LEU A 565 7.94 25.72 -23.00
N GLN A 566 8.12 24.58 -22.36
CA GLN A 566 7.09 23.55 -22.25
C GLN A 566 6.01 23.91 -21.22
N CYS A 567 6.41 24.40 -20.05
CA CYS A 567 5.47 24.80 -19.00
C CYS A 567 6.16 25.68 -17.95
N PRO A 568 5.92 27.01 -17.94
CA PRO A 568 6.47 27.91 -16.94
C PRO A 568 6.20 27.49 -15.50
N PHE A 569 4.99 26.97 -15.22
CA PHE A 569 4.61 26.52 -13.89
C PHE A 569 5.41 25.28 -13.43
N ARG A 570 5.62 24.26 -14.30
CA ARG A 570 6.46 23.11 -13.98
C ARG A 570 7.95 23.49 -13.83
N PHE A 571 8.40 24.49 -14.61
CA PHE A 571 9.73 25.08 -14.44
C PHE A 571 9.88 25.69 -13.02
N TYR A 572 8.89 26.44 -12.56
CA TYR A 572 8.87 26.99 -11.20
C TYR A 572 8.95 25.89 -10.14
N LEU A 573 8.14 24.84 -10.23
CA LEU A 573 8.18 23.73 -9.27
C LEU A 573 9.55 23.03 -9.27
N ARG A 574 10.04 22.66 -10.46
CA ARG A 574 11.26 21.86 -10.61
C ARG A 574 12.53 22.65 -10.29
N HIS A 575 12.64 23.86 -10.80
CA HIS A 575 13.87 24.63 -10.73
C HIS A 575 13.82 25.76 -9.70
N GLY A 576 12.69 26.40 -9.53
CA GLY A 576 12.49 27.43 -8.52
C GLY A 576 12.40 26.83 -7.12
N LEU A 577 11.48 25.89 -6.91
CA LEU A 577 11.28 25.22 -5.63
C LEU A 577 12.16 23.97 -5.44
N ARG A 578 12.84 23.49 -6.51
CA ARG A 578 13.67 22.27 -6.52
C ARG A 578 12.89 21.03 -6.11
N MET A 579 11.64 20.93 -6.51
CA MET A 579 10.81 19.75 -6.29
C MET A 579 11.14 18.68 -7.32
N SER A 580 11.07 17.42 -6.90
CA SER A 580 11.19 16.25 -7.76
C SER A 580 10.31 15.14 -7.20
N GLU A 581 9.76 14.32 -8.08
CA GLU A 581 9.13 13.06 -7.69
C GLU A 581 10.20 12.02 -7.39
N ILE A 582 10.03 11.28 -6.31
CA ILE A 582 10.88 10.15 -5.94
C ILE A 582 9.99 8.91 -5.87
N ASP A 583 10.18 7.98 -6.78
CA ASP A 583 9.58 6.64 -6.71
C ASP A 583 10.57 5.65 -6.11
N ALA A 584 10.53 5.52 -4.78
CA ALA A 584 11.38 4.58 -4.04
C ALA A 584 10.98 3.11 -4.22
N THR A 585 9.90 2.81 -4.96
CA THR A 585 9.42 1.44 -5.20
C THR A 585 9.90 0.87 -6.53
N ARG A 586 10.55 1.66 -7.35
CA ARG A 586 11.02 1.24 -8.66
C ARG A 586 12.12 0.18 -8.57
N THR A 587 12.15 -0.71 -9.55
CA THR A 587 13.10 -1.83 -9.65
C THR A 587 13.98 -1.76 -10.88
N GLU A 588 13.84 -0.69 -11.69
CA GLU A 588 14.58 -0.48 -12.92
C GLU A 588 14.99 0.99 -13.10
N MET A 589 15.95 1.24 -13.98
CA MET A 589 16.32 2.60 -14.38
C MET A 589 15.16 3.29 -15.10
N ASP A 590 14.91 4.54 -14.79
CA ASP A 590 14.04 5.36 -15.62
C ASP A 590 14.70 5.74 -16.96
N ALA A 591 13.95 6.41 -17.82
CA ALA A 591 14.45 6.78 -19.15
C ALA A 591 15.63 7.77 -19.10
N MET A 592 15.69 8.63 -18.09
CA MET A 592 16.74 9.64 -17.91
C MET A 592 18.02 8.97 -17.40
N GLU A 593 17.91 8.07 -16.42
CA GLU A 593 19.04 7.30 -15.90
C GLU A 593 19.64 6.37 -16.95
N PHE A 594 18.77 5.70 -17.72
CA PHE A 594 19.22 4.88 -18.85
C PHE A 594 19.95 5.74 -19.89
N GLY A 595 19.45 6.95 -20.16
CA GLY A 595 20.13 7.94 -21.00
C GLY A 595 21.50 8.32 -20.44
N SER A 596 21.55 8.70 -19.17
CA SER A 596 22.77 9.10 -18.47
C SER A 596 23.82 7.98 -18.42
N LEU A 597 23.37 6.73 -18.28
CA LEU A 597 24.28 5.58 -18.36
C LEU A 597 24.96 5.49 -19.72
N LEU A 598 24.20 5.60 -20.83
CA LEU A 598 24.77 5.57 -22.18
C LEU A 598 25.68 6.76 -22.48
N HIS A 599 25.27 7.97 -22.08
CA HIS A 599 26.12 9.17 -22.17
C HIS A 599 27.46 8.97 -21.44
N GLY A 600 27.43 8.46 -20.22
CA GLY A 600 28.63 8.20 -19.45
C GLY A 600 29.52 7.12 -20.07
N VAL A 601 28.96 6.13 -20.78
CA VAL A 601 29.78 5.17 -21.56
C VAL A 601 30.50 5.89 -22.71
N LEU A 602 29.77 6.72 -23.46
CA LEU A 602 30.30 7.46 -24.61
C LEU A 602 31.33 8.52 -24.19
N GLU A 603 31.10 9.19 -23.07
CA GLU A 603 32.05 10.10 -22.43
C GLU A 603 33.35 9.38 -22.07
N THR A 604 33.28 8.29 -21.32
CA THR A 604 34.45 7.52 -20.88
C THR A 604 35.25 7.02 -22.08
N PHE A 605 34.58 6.55 -23.14
CA PHE A 605 35.20 6.15 -24.39
C PHE A 605 35.92 7.33 -25.07
N ALA A 606 35.28 8.50 -25.09
CA ALA A 606 35.83 9.68 -25.74
C ALA A 606 37.00 10.31 -24.98
N GLN A 607 37.14 10.03 -23.68
CA GLN A 607 38.25 10.46 -22.83
C GLN A 607 39.44 9.50 -22.83
N ASP A 608 39.27 8.30 -23.37
CA ASP A 608 40.31 7.26 -23.45
C ASP A 608 41.16 7.45 -24.75
N PRO A 609 42.45 7.83 -24.65
CA PRO A 609 43.31 8.09 -25.81
C PRO A 609 43.49 6.88 -26.73
N ASP A 610 43.45 5.67 -26.19
CA ASP A 610 43.60 4.43 -26.95
C ASP A 610 42.27 4.04 -27.63
N ALA A 611 41.14 4.37 -27.03
CA ALA A 611 39.83 4.09 -27.57
C ALA A 611 39.43 5.04 -28.73
N VAL A 612 39.76 6.33 -28.61
CA VAL A 612 39.37 7.35 -29.61
C VAL A 612 40.00 7.13 -30.98
N VAL A 613 41.09 6.38 -31.10
CA VAL A 613 41.78 6.10 -32.37
C VAL A 613 41.32 4.78 -33.02
N LEU A 614 40.46 4.03 -32.39
CA LEU A 614 39.92 2.78 -32.91
C LEU A 614 39.06 3.03 -34.17
N THR A 615 39.28 2.25 -35.21
CA THR A 615 38.48 2.27 -36.45
C THR A 615 37.79 0.95 -36.74
N ASP A 616 38.12 -0.11 -35.99
CA ASP A 616 37.48 -1.43 -36.07
C ASP A 616 36.22 -1.45 -35.23
N PRO A 617 35.02 -1.69 -35.83
CA PRO A 617 33.76 -1.68 -35.13
C PRO A 617 33.68 -2.73 -34.02
N GLU A 618 34.33 -3.90 -34.15
CA GLU A 618 34.32 -4.91 -33.10
C GLU A 618 35.15 -4.52 -31.89
N LYS A 619 36.27 -3.80 -32.09
CA LYS A 619 37.07 -3.26 -30.98
C LYS A 619 36.36 -2.13 -30.28
N ILE A 620 35.68 -1.24 -31.02
CA ILE A 620 34.85 -0.16 -30.46
C ILE A 620 33.70 -0.76 -29.62
N ARG A 621 33.02 -1.77 -30.15
CA ARG A 621 31.96 -2.49 -29.45
C ARG A 621 32.47 -3.09 -28.14
N ALA A 622 33.60 -3.78 -28.19
CA ALA A 622 34.21 -4.39 -27.00
C ALA A 622 34.56 -3.33 -25.94
N ALA A 623 35.09 -2.18 -26.36
CA ALA A 623 35.39 -1.07 -25.46
C ALA A 623 34.10 -0.51 -24.80
N PHE A 624 33.06 -0.25 -25.58
CA PHE A 624 31.77 0.20 -25.04
C PHE A 624 31.19 -0.78 -24.01
N HIS A 625 31.18 -2.07 -24.31
CA HIS A 625 30.67 -3.10 -23.41
C HIS A 625 31.47 -3.17 -22.10
N ALA A 626 32.79 -3.09 -22.17
CA ALA A 626 33.64 -3.11 -20.99
C ALA A 626 33.42 -1.89 -20.08
N ILE A 627 33.23 -0.71 -20.68
CA ILE A 627 32.92 0.52 -19.94
C ILE A 627 31.54 0.42 -19.31
N LEU A 628 30.54 -0.04 -20.06
CA LEU A 628 29.16 -0.24 -19.57
C LEU A 628 29.12 -1.15 -18.35
N ASP A 629 29.77 -2.32 -18.41
CA ASP A 629 29.79 -3.28 -17.32
C ASP A 629 30.46 -2.73 -16.06
N ARG A 630 31.56 -1.99 -16.23
CA ARG A 630 32.23 -1.31 -15.09
C ARG A 630 31.32 -0.26 -14.44
N ARG A 631 30.62 0.55 -15.24
CA ARG A 631 29.70 1.56 -14.72
C ARG A 631 28.53 0.94 -13.99
N LEU A 632 27.90 -0.08 -14.57
CA LEU A 632 26.79 -0.80 -13.92
C LEU A 632 27.22 -1.44 -12.61
N HIS A 633 28.40 -2.07 -12.57
CA HIS A 633 28.95 -2.61 -11.33
C HIS A 633 29.21 -1.53 -10.28
N GLY A 634 29.67 -0.38 -10.70
CA GLY A 634 29.91 0.78 -9.81
C GLY A 634 28.62 1.30 -9.18
N ILE A 635 27.52 1.33 -9.92
CA ILE A 635 26.23 1.89 -9.51
C ILE A 635 25.38 0.85 -8.77
N TYR A 636 25.24 -0.36 -9.32
CA TYR A 636 24.28 -1.38 -8.90
C TYR A 636 24.91 -2.59 -8.21
N GLY A 637 26.26 -2.61 -8.04
CA GLY A 637 26.98 -3.71 -7.41
C GLY A 637 27.17 -4.93 -8.32
N ALA A 638 27.52 -6.06 -7.68
CA ALA A 638 27.81 -7.32 -8.37
C ALA A 638 26.55 -8.04 -8.88
N ARG A 639 25.42 -7.84 -8.21
CA ARG A 639 24.15 -8.47 -8.55
C ARG A 639 23.20 -7.44 -9.15
N LEU A 640 22.85 -7.64 -10.41
CA LEU A 640 21.85 -6.82 -11.07
C LEU A 640 20.46 -7.46 -10.90
N THR A 641 19.45 -6.65 -10.66
CA THR A 641 18.05 -7.10 -10.73
C THR A 641 17.72 -7.57 -12.15
N VAL A 642 16.68 -8.38 -12.29
CA VAL A 642 16.25 -8.87 -13.61
C VAL A 642 15.93 -7.70 -14.57
N PRO A 643 15.16 -6.66 -14.17
CA PRO A 643 14.91 -5.52 -15.02
C PRO A 643 16.17 -4.77 -15.45
N VAL A 644 17.10 -4.51 -14.53
CA VAL A 644 18.39 -3.85 -14.85
C VAL A 644 19.24 -4.72 -15.78
N THR A 645 19.20 -6.04 -15.64
CA THR A 645 19.88 -6.97 -16.58
C THR A 645 19.31 -6.85 -17.99
N ILE A 646 17.99 -6.76 -18.14
CA ILE A 646 17.33 -6.54 -19.43
C ILE A 646 17.76 -5.19 -20.02
N GLN A 647 17.81 -4.16 -19.20
CA GLN A 647 18.24 -2.82 -19.62
C GLN A 647 19.73 -2.81 -20.00
N ARG A 648 20.60 -3.57 -19.32
CA ARG A 648 22.02 -3.76 -19.71
C ARG A 648 22.12 -4.36 -21.12
N GLU A 649 21.37 -5.42 -21.42
CA GLU A 649 21.40 -6.04 -22.74
C GLU A 649 20.85 -5.10 -23.81
N SER A 650 19.82 -4.32 -23.51
CA SER A 650 19.33 -3.26 -24.40
C SER A 650 20.42 -2.19 -24.67
N ALA A 651 21.17 -1.78 -23.64
CA ALA A 651 22.27 -0.83 -23.76
C ALA A 651 23.40 -1.40 -24.62
N ARG A 652 23.81 -2.65 -24.37
CA ARG A 652 24.82 -3.37 -25.17
C ARG A 652 24.43 -3.43 -26.64
N GLN A 653 23.17 -3.74 -26.92
CA GLN A 653 22.68 -3.81 -28.30
C GLN A 653 22.76 -2.44 -29.00
N ARG A 654 22.29 -1.37 -28.35
CA ARG A 654 22.33 -0.02 -28.93
C ARG A 654 23.75 0.48 -29.14
N LEU A 655 24.63 0.29 -28.17
CA LEU A 655 26.04 0.62 -28.26
C LEU A 655 26.76 -0.20 -29.33
N GLY A 656 26.39 -1.48 -29.48
CA GLY A 656 26.92 -2.35 -30.55
C GLY A 656 26.55 -1.85 -31.94
N TRP A 657 25.32 -1.42 -32.15
CA TRP A 657 24.91 -0.80 -33.43
C TRP A 657 25.56 0.57 -33.65
N TRP A 658 25.73 1.35 -32.57
CA TRP A 658 26.45 2.62 -32.69
C TRP A 658 27.92 2.42 -33.01
N ALA A 659 28.59 1.36 -32.54
CA ALA A 659 29.97 1.07 -32.82
C ALA A 659 30.28 0.94 -34.34
N GLU A 660 29.34 0.37 -35.11
CA GLU A 660 29.43 0.33 -36.56
C GLU A 660 29.43 1.75 -37.17
N LYS A 661 28.57 2.62 -36.70
CA LYS A 661 28.45 4.01 -37.15
C LYS A 661 29.61 4.87 -36.69
N GLU A 662 30.12 4.68 -35.49
CA GLU A 662 31.28 5.35 -34.94
C GLU A 662 32.51 5.03 -35.80
N ALA A 663 32.72 3.75 -36.19
CA ALA A 663 33.82 3.36 -37.10
C ALA A 663 33.67 4.00 -38.49
N GLU A 664 32.46 4.07 -39.05
CA GLU A 664 32.17 4.77 -40.31
C GLU A 664 32.58 6.26 -40.24
N GLN A 665 32.23 6.98 -39.15
CA GLN A 665 32.57 8.41 -38.97
C GLN A 665 34.08 8.61 -38.88
N ARG A 666 34.80 7.69 -38.20
CA ARG A 666 36.27 7.72 -38.12
C ARG A 666 36.93 7.59 -39.49
N LEU A 667 36.45 6.61 -40.27
CA LEU A 667 36.95 6.35 -41.63
C LEU A 667 36.67 7.52 -42.60
N GLN A 668 35.59 8.29 -42.33
CA GLN A 668 35.27 9.53 -43.04
C GLN A 668 36.14 10.72 -42.64
N GLY A 669 37.00 10.60 -41.63
CA GLY A 669 37.91 11.65 -41.18
C GLY A 669 37.43 12.53 -40.04
N TRP A 670 36.34 12.15 -39.37
CA TRP A 670 35.90 12.80 -38.16
C TRP A 670 36.69 12.32 -36.93
N HIS A 671 37.23 13.24 -36.15
CA HIS A 671 37.99 12.97 -34.94
C HIS A 671 37.36 13.63 -33.74
N ILE A 672 37.21 12.92 -32.63
CA ILE A 672 36.80 13.50 -31.36
C ILE A 672 37.92 14.42 -30.86
N ILE A 673 37.61 15.66 -30.59
CA ILE A 673 38.56 16.62 -30.02
C ILE A 673 38.25 16.96 -28.57
N ALA A 674 36.99 16.80 -28.15
CA ALA A 674 36.58 16.96 -26.76
C ALA A 674 35.26 16.24 -26.48
N ALA A 675 35.07 15.83 -25.23
CA ALA A 675 33.79 15.29 -24.69
C ALA A 675 33.44 16.05 -23.43
N GLU A 676 32.14 16.11 -23.12
CA GLU A 676 31.58 16.80 -21.95
C GLU A 676 32.16 18.23 -21.81
N THR A 677 32.13 18.93 -22.93
CA THR A 677 32.72 20.28 -23.00
C THR A 677 31.86 21.26 -22.22
N ARG A 678 32.35 21.73 -21.09
CA ARG A 678 31.63 22.61 -20.19
C ARG A 678 31.59 24.05 -20.68
N ILE A 679 30.43 24.66 -20.57
CA ILE A 679 30.17 26.08 -20.64
C ILE A 679 29.83 26.48 -19.21
N SER A 680 30.77 27.06 -18.48
CA SER A 680 30.61 27.40 -17.07
C SER A 680 31.30 28.72 -16.75
N PRO A 681 30.93 29.41 -15.65
CA PRO A 681 31.60 30.65 -15.24
C PRO A 681 33.09 30.49 -14.99
N GLU A 682 33.52 29.31 -14.60
CA GLU A 682 34.91 29.01 -14.26
C GLU A 682 35.75 28.70 -15.50
N ASP A 683 35.20 27.93 -16.45
CA ASP A 683 35.94 27.43 -17.61
C ASP A 683 35.78 28.33 -18.87
N ASP A 684 34.56 28.79 -19.14
CA ASP A 684 34.20 29.61 -20.29
C ASP A 684 32.96 30.46 -19.98
N PRO A 685 33.10 31.57 -19.27
CA PRO A 685 31.99 32.40 -18.86
C PRO A 685 31.20 32.92 -20.06
N TRP A 686 29.91 32.55 -20.10
CA TRP A 686 28.98 33.02 -21.12
C TRP A 686 27.73 33.62 -20.49
N THR A 687 27.40 34.84 -20.89
CA THR A 687 26.18 35.50 -20.45
C THR A 687 25.29 35.84 -21.63
N LEU A 688 23.96 35.71 -21.42
CA LEU A 688 22.94 36.12 -22.37
C LEU A 688 21.96 37.02 -21.64
N ALA A 689 21.71 38.24 -22.14
CA ALA A 689 20.85 39.21 -21.46
C ALA A 689 21.18 39.41 -19.96
N GLY A 690 22.49 39.33 -19.59
CA GLY A 690 22.92 39.43 -18.19
C GLY A 690 22.63 38.21 -17.30
N MET A 691 22.19 37.08 -17.86
CA MET A 691 22.03 35.81 -17.21
C MET A 691 23.24 34.91 -17.51
N THR A 692 23.83 34.30 -16.49
CA THR A 692 24.87 33.30 -16.68
C THR A 692 24.28 32.02 -17.25
N ILE A 693 24.81 31.54 -18.39
CA ILE A 693 24.35 30.33 -19.05
C ILE A 693 25.38 29.23 -18.85
N ASN A 694 24.90 28.10 -18.32
CA ASN A 694 25.69 26.90 -18.11
C ASN A 694 25.20 25.79 -19.06
N GLY A 695 26.11 24.97 -19.51
CA GLY A 695 25.79 23.84 -20.37
C GLY A 695 26.97 22.90 -20.52
N THR A 696 26.70 21.77 -21.09
CA THR A 696 27.72 20.76 -21.42
C THR A 696 27.41 20.22 -22.79
N VAL A 697 28.33 20.30 -23.71
CA VAL A 697 28.23 19.71 -25.03
C VAL A 697 28.78 18.30 -24.95
N ASP A 698 27.94 17.30 -25.24
CA ASP A 698 28.29 15.89 -25.04
C ASP A 698 29.60 15.52 -25.81
N ARG A 699 29.70 15.93 -27.08
CA ARG A 699 30.89 15.65 -27.87
C ARG A 699 31.17 16.76 -28.90
N VAL A 700 32.44 17.09 -29.08
CA VAL A 700 32.94 17.99 -30.12
C VAL A 700 33.87 17.18 -31.02
N GLU A 701 33.60 17.19 -32.33
CA GLU A 701 34.40 16.53 -33.37
C GLU A 701 34.93 17.55 -34.36
N ARG A 702 36.06 17.20 -35.01
CA ARG A 702 36.66 18.00 -36.06
C ARG A 702 36.96 17.17 -37.28
N HIS A 703 36.70 17.73 -38.44
CA HIS A 703 37.09 17.21 -39.75
C HIS A 703 37.92 18.25 -40.48
N ALA A 704 39.00 17.80 -41.16
CA ALA A 704 39.97 18.68 -41.79
C ALA A 704 39.34 19.66 -42.83
N GLN A 705 38.27 19.25 -43.52
CA GLN A 705 37.66 20.05 -44.59
C GLN A 705 36.24 20.55 -44.22
N LEU A 706 35.53 19.86 -43.31
CA LEU A 706 34.14 20.16 -43.00
C LEU A 706 33.96 21.05 -41.77
N GLY A 707 35.02 21.25 -40.97
CA GLY A 707 35.01 22.07 -39.77
C GLY A 707 34.72 21.32 -38.50
N VAL A 708 33.99 21.93 -37.58
CA VAL A 708 33.64 21.40 -36.25
C VAL A 708 32.21 20.96 -36.21
N ARG A 709 31.95 19.84 -35.54
CA ARG A 709 30.61 19.30 -35.33
C ARG A 709 30.35 19.12 -33.83
N LEU A 710 29.23 19.68 -33.38
CA LEU A 710 28.72 19.52 -32.00
C LEU A 710 27.66 18.42 -31.99
N ILE A 711 27.87 17.43 -31.15
CA ILE A 711 26.99 16.28 -31.03
C ILE A 711 26.30 16.29 -29.66
N ASP A 712 25.00 15.98 -29.67
CA ASP A 712 24.16 15.70 -28.51
C ASP A 712 23.52 14.33 -28.69
N PHE A 713 23.71 13.45 -27.70
CA PHE A 713 23.22 12.09 -27.74
C PHE A 713 21.76 11.99 -27.24
N LYS A 714 20.95 11.21 -27.94
CA LYS A 714 19.54 10.99 -27.58
C LYS A 714 19.21 9.50 -27.59
N THR A 715 18.59 9.01 -26.53
CA THR A 715 18.22 7.58 -26.37
C THR A 715 16.78 7.27 -26.77
N ARG A 716 16.03 8.27 -27.24
CA ARG A 716 14.64 8.15 -27.70
C ARG A 716 14.54 7.62 -29.13
N SER A 717 13.31 7.23 -29.54
CA SER A 717 13.02 6.90 -30.93
C SER A 717 13.11 8.14 -31.84
N ALA A 718 13.74 7.98 -33.00
CA ALA A 718 13.75 9.00 -34.04
C ALA A 718 12.50 8.93 -34.95
N PHE A 719 11.58 7.99 -34.73
CA PHE A 719 10.42 7.77 -35.59
C PHE A 719 9.15 8.31 -34.94
N ASP A 720 8.41 9.10 -35.69
CA ASP A 720 7.08 9.53 -35.32
C ASP A 720 6.05 8.51 -35.83
N VAL A 721 5.49 7.73 -34.90
CA VAL A 721 4.53 6.65 -35.20
C VAL A 721 3.25 7.19 -35.81
N GLN A 722 2.81 8.39 -35.39
CA GLN A 722 1.57 8.99 -35.89
C GLN A 722 1.76 9.52 -37.33
N LYS A 723 2.88 10.17 -37.61
CA LYS A 723 3.20 10.70 -38.95
C LYS A 723 3.87 9.68 -39.85
N LYS A 724 4.21 8.49 -39.35
CA LYS A 724 4.93 7.43 -40.06
C LYS A 724 6.21 7.90 -40.75
N MET A 725 6.93 8.84 -40.13
CA MET A 725 8.15 9.42 -40.67
C MET A 725 9.22 9.63 -39.59
N ARG A 726 10.48 9.68 -40.03
CA ARG A 726 11.58 10.02 -39.16
C ARG A 726 11.51 11.51 -38.78
N LYS A 727 11.66 11.82 -37.50
CA LYS A 727 11.82 13.20 -37.02
C LYS A 727 13.21 13.69 -37.35
N THR A 728 13.30 14.87 -37.97
CA THR A 728 14.55 15.58 -38.16
C THR A 728 14.98 16.28 -36.86
N VAL A 729 16.25 16.72 -36.76
CA VAL A 729 16.73 17.49 -35.61
C VAL A 729 15.88 18.73 -35.40
N GLU A 730 15.51 19.44 -36.47
CA GLU A 730 14.61 20.60 -36.42
C GLU A 730 13.28 20.32 -35.72
N ASN A 731 12.65 19.18 -36.03
CA ASN A 731 11.35 18.80 -35.42
C ASN A 731 11.41 18.51 -33.89
N TYR A 732 12.59 18.41 -33.33
CA TYR A 732 12.77 18.34 -31.88
C TYR A 732 12.90 19.71 -31.22
N HIS A 733 13.38 20.69 -31.97
CA HIS A 733 13.56 22.04 -31.50
C HIS A 733 12.40 22.97 -31.81
N LEU A 734 11.67 22.71 -32.92
CA LEU A 734 10.55 23.50 -33.40
C LEU A 734 9.25 22.68 -33.35
N THR A 735 8.18 23.30 -32.86
CA THR A 735 6.83 22.73 -32.88
C THR A 735 5.95 23.58 -33.80
N PRO A 736 5.48 23.04 -34.94
CA PRO A 736 4.54 23.76 -35.80
C PRO A 736 3.26 24.15 -35.05
N LEU A 737 2.73 25.34 -35.32
CA LEU A 737 1.44 25.76 -34.78
C LEU A 737 0.33 24.83 -35.32
N LYS A 738 -0.63 24.50 -34.44
CA LYS A 738 -1.75 23.65 -34.80
C LYS A 738 -2.73 24.44 -35.70
N ARG A 739 -3.51 23.72 -36.48
CA ARG A 739 -4.56 24.32 -37.30
C ARG A 739 -5.58 25.06 -36.43
N GLY A 740 -5.70 26.38 -36.61
CA GLY A 740 -6.59 27.25 -35.82
C GLY A 740 -5.93 27.84 -34.56
N GLU A 741 -4.64 27.60 -34.34
CA GLU A 741 -3.85 28.25 -33.30
C GLU A 741 -3.29 29.58 -33.90
N GLU A 742 -3.69 30.69 -33.28
CA GLU A 742 -3.29 32.02 -33.77
C GLU A 742 -1.89 32.37 -33.26
N PRO A 743 -0.99 32.90 -34.11
CA PRO A 743 0.35 33.29 -33.66
C PRO A 743 0.35 34.30 -32.50
N GLU A 744 -0.66 35.17 -32.46
CA GLU A 744 -0.82 36.19 -31.41
C GLU A 744 -1.10 35.59 -30.02
N SER A 745 -1.48 34.34 -29.95
CA SER A 745 -1.66 33.63 -28.67
C SER A 745 -0.33 33.26 -27.99
N HIS A 746 0.78 33.43 -28.71
CA HIS A 746 2.12 33.14 -28.22
C HIS A 746 2.99 34.39 -28.13
N PRO A 747 3.95 34.44 -27.20
CA PRO A 747 4.93 35.50 -27.16
C PRO A 747 5.68 35.58 -28.50
N ALA A 748 5.78 36.79 -29.09
CA ALA A 748 6.41 36.98 -30.40
C ALA A 748 7.87 36.44 -30.47
N TRP A 749 8.59 36.53 -29.37
CA TRP A 749 9.96 36.02 -29.26
C TRP A 749 10.03 34.47 -29.32
N SER A 750 8.95 33.79 -29.10
CA SER A 750 8.90 32.30 -29.17
C SER A 750 8.60 31.77 -30.58
N LEU A 751 8.17 32.62 -31.49
CA LEU A 751 7.77 32.28 -32.84
C LEU A 751 8.95 32.32 -33.83
N VAL A 752 8.93 31.41 -34.78
CA VAL A 752 9.97 31.28 -35.81
C VAL A 752 9.37 30.71 -37.11
N THR A 753 9.97 31.00 -38.22
CA THR A 753 9.70 30.33 -39.50
C THR A 753 10.65 29.15 -39.65
N SER A 754 10.12 27.94 -39.76
CA SER A 754 10.89 26.71 -39.97
C SER A 754 11.42 26.58 -41.40
N SER A 755 12.29 25.62 -41.65
CA SER A 755 12.94 25.42 -42.94
C SER A 755 11.96 25.12 -44.08
N ASP A 756 10.75 24.63 -43.80
CA ASP A 756 9.68 24.37 -44.75
C ASP A 756 8.76 25.61 -45.00
N GLY A 757 9.09 26.76 -44.35
CA GLY A 757 8.32 28.00 -44.46
C GLY A 757 7.09 28.08 -43.57
N THR A 758 6.83 27.09 -42.67
CA THR A 758 5.71 27.15 -41.76
C THR A 758 6.05 27.92 -40.49
N THR A 759 5.04 28.58 -39.90
CA THR A 759 5.21 29.22 -38.58
C THR A 759 5.25 28.15 -37.49
N ALA A 760 6.29 28.19 -36.69
CA ALA A 760 6.52 27.27 -35.58
C ALA A 760 6.88 28.06 -34.30
N ARG A 761 6.88 27.38 -33.19
CA ARG A 761 7.40 27.89 -31.92
C ARG A 761 8.61 27.10 -31.47
N TRP A 762 9.53 27.75 -30.80
CA TRP A 762 10.63 27.09 -30.13
C TRP A 762 10.13 26.18 -29.00
N ALA A 763 10.59 24.94 -29.01
CA ALA A 763 10.30 23.93 -27.97
C ALA A 763 11.57 23.52 -27.20
N ASP A 764 12.73 23.65 -27.83
CA ASP A 764 14.05 23.35 -27.24
C ASP A 764 15.09 24.23 -27.89
N LEU A 765 15.98 24.81 -27.09
CA LEU A 765 17.07 25.69 -27.55
C LEU A 765 18.47 25.05 -27.41
N GLN A 766 18.56 23.77 -27.10
CA GLN A 766 19.81 23.11 -26.71
C GLN A 766 20.91 23.25 -27.77
N LEU A 767 20.72 22.74 -28.96
CA LEU A 767 21.71 22.83 -30.03
C LEU A 767 21.99 24.27 -30.53
N PRO A 768 20.97 25.14 -30.72
CA PRO A 768 21.23 26.55 -31.06
C PRO A 768 22.12 27.27 -30.02
N LEU A 769 21.82 27.12 -28.74
CA LEU A 769 22.58 27.73 -27.67
C LEU A 769 24.01 27.16 -27.57
N TYR A 770 24.17 25.84 -27.76
CA TYR A 770 25.49 25.23 -27.84
C TYR A 770 26.31 25.80 -29.01
N ARG A 771 25.72 25.97 -30.16
CA ARG A 771 26.41 26.56 -31.31
C ARG A 771 26.81 28.01 -31.03
N LEU A 772 25.92 28.84 -30.52
CA LEU A 772 26.23 30.23 -30.14
C LEU A 772 27.37 30.32 -29.12
N ALA A 773 27.41 29.44 -28.15
CA ALA A 773 28.48 29.37 -27.17
C ALA A 773 29.83 28.95 -27.82
N MET A 774 29.81 27.97 -28.71
CA MET A 774 31.02 27.38 -29.31
C MET A 774 31.59 28.22 -30.45
N GLU A 775 30.82 29.11 -31.11
CA GLU A 775 31.36 30.10 -32.07
C GLU A 775 32.43 30.98 -31.45
N ARG A 776 32.41 31.18 -30.15
CA ARG A 776 33.40 31.93 -29.39
C ARG A 776 34.71 31.15 -29.25
N ARG A 777 34.64 29.79 -29.14
CA ARG A 777 35.83 28.93 -29.03
C ARG A 777 36.46 28.58 -30.37
N PHE A 778 35.66 28.59 -31.43
CA PHE A 778 36.08 28.23 -32.78
C PHE A 778 35.79 29.40 -33.76
N PRO A 779 36.42 30.58 -33.56
CA PRO A 779 36.14 31.77 -34.37
C PRO A 779 36.54 31.53 -35.83
N GLY A 780 35.59 31.77 -36.74
CA GLY A 780 35.81 31.62 -38.18
C GLY A 780 35.77 30.16 -38.70
N GLU A 781 35.62 29.16 -37.83
CA GLU A 781 35.43 27.78 -38.29
C GLU A 781 33.94 27.53 -38.62
N LYS A 782 33.70 26.67 -39.58
CA LYS A 782 32.32 26.19 -39.85
C LYS A 782 31.90 25.24 -38.74
N ILE A 783 30.80 25.59 -38.03
CA ILE A 783 30.24 24.76 -36.95
C ILE A 783 28.91 24.16 -37.42
N THR A 784 28.80 22.87 -37.34
CA THR A 784 27.55 22.11 -37.54
C THR A 784 27.07 21.50 -36.23
N THR A 785 25.77 21.24 -36.10
CA THR A 785 25.19 20.60 -34.94
C THR A 785 24.45 19.33 -35.36
N ALA A 786 24.47 18.32 -34.53
CA ALA A 786 23.84 17.04 -34.82
C ALA A 786 23.27 16.36 -33.57
N HIS A 787 22.21 15.59 -33.78
CA HIS A 787 21.80 14.55 -32.82
C HIS A 787 22.39 13.19 -33.25
N VAL A 788 22.88 12.45 -32.28
CA VAL A 788 23.12 11.02 -32.40
C VAL A 788 22.00 10.30 -31.67
N THR A 789 21.23 9.49 -32.40
CA THR A 789 20.13 8.75 -31.81
C THR A 789 20.53 7.33 -31.51
N LEU A 790 20.40 6.88 -30.28
CA LEU A 790 20.62 5.53 -29.77
C LEU A 790 19.26 4.85 -29.48
N SER A 791 18.49 4.58 -30.54
CA SER A 791 17.15 4.03 -30.44
C SER A 791 17.13 2.54 -30.08
N LYS A 792 15.92 2.03 -29.78
CA LYS A 792 15.64 0.60 -29.57
C LYS A 792 15.73 -0.24 -30.85
N THR A 793 15.78 0.38 -32.02
CA THR A 793 15.80 -0.28 -33.33
C THR A 793 17.02 0.13 -34.15
N LYS A 794 17.69 -0.83 -34.78
CA LYS A 794 18.93 -0.59 -35.58
C LYS A 794 18.77 0.44 -36.69
N PRO A 795 17.66 0.48 -37.47
CA PRO A 795 17.48 1.47 -38.53
C PRO A 795 17.40 2.92 -38.05
N GLU A 796 17.09 3.15 -36.80
CA GLU A 796 16.99 4.49 -36.21
C GLU A 796 18.30 4.96 -35.58
N ILE A 797 19.26 4.07 -35.42
CA ILE A 797 20.59 4.41 -34.91
C ILE A 797 21.36 5.19 -35.96
N GLY A 798 21.82 6.38 -35.61
CA GLY A 798 22.61 7.18 -36.53
C GLY A 798 22.76 8.62 -36.10
N LEU A 799 23.53 9.33 -36.91
CA LEU A 799 23.77 10.75 -36.78
C LEU A 799 22.87 11.52 -37.75
N ASP A 800 22.22 12.57 -37.24
CA ASP A 800 21.35 13.46 -38.00
C ASP A 800 21.84 14.92 -37.82
N GLU A 801 22.37 15.54 -38.86
CA GLU A 801 22.89 16.91 -38.86
C GLU A 801 21.77 17.93 -39.10
N TRP A 802 21.80 19.03 -38.38
CA TRP A 802 20.90 20.15 -38.62
C TRP A 802 21.47 21.14 -39.62
N SER A 803 21.32 20.84 -40.90
CA SER A 803 21.84 21.66 -42.00
C SER A 803 21.16 23.02 -42.14
N GLY A 804 19.90 23.15 -41.63
CA GLY A 804 19.10 24.39 -41.70
C GLY A 804 19.31 25.37 -40.56
N LEU A 805 20.21 25.08 -39.60
CA LEU A 805 20.52 26.02 -38.52
C LEU A 805 21.43 27.14 -39.02
N ASP A 806 20.86 28.16 -39.64
CA ASP A 806 21.55 29.33 -40.22
C ASP A 806 21.54 30.54 -39.29
N GLY A 807 22.11 31.70 -39.76
CA GLY A 807 22.18 32.93 -39.00
C GLY A 807 20.82 33.45 -38.55
N PRO A 808 19.82 33.61 -39.42
CA PRO A 808 18.47 34.03 -39.05
C PRO A 808 17.82 33.13 -38.00
N LEU A 809 17.97 31.81 -38.12
CA LEU A 809 17.44 30.88 -37.16
C LEU A 809 18.15 30.94 -35.79
N LEU A 810 19.47 31.15 -35.81
CA LEU A 810 20.24 31.40 -34.58
C LEU A 810 19.88 32.70 -33.88
N ASP A 811 19.64 33.77 -34.64
CA ASP A 811 19.19 35.06 -34.10
C ASP A 811 17.79 34.93 -33.47
N SER A 812 16.91 34.18 -34.09
CA SER A 812 15.58 33.82 -33.52
C SER A 812 15.73 33.01 -32.23
N ALA A 813 16.64 32.04 -32.21
CA ALA A 813 16.88 31.22 -30.98
C ALA A 813 17.42 32.09 -29.85
N ARG A 814 18.33 33.04 -30.18
CA ARG A 814 18.86 34.02 -29.21
C ARG A 814 17.74 34.90 -28.66
N ALA A 815 16.90 35.49 -29.54
CA ALA A 815 15.76 36.29 -29.13
C ALA A 815 14.76 35.50 -28.23
N CYS A 816 14.54 34.22 -28.56
CA CYS A 816 13.72 33.35 -27.73
C CYS A 816 14.33 33.14 -26.35
N ALA A 817 15.63 32.86 -26.27
CA ALA A 817 16.31 32.69 -24.98
C ALA A 817 16.29 33.97 -24.13
N GLU A 818 16.48 35.14 -24.76
CA GLU A 818 16.38 36.45 -24.08
C GLU A 818 14.95 36.71 -23.58
N GLY A 819 13.93 36.32 -24.36
CA GLY A 819 12.52 36.41 -23.95
C GLY A 819 12.17 35.47 -22.75
N VAL A 820 12.72 34.26 -22.72
CA VAL A 820 12.58 33.35 -21.58
C VAL A 820 13.24 33.95 -20.33
N ILE A 821 14.46 34.50 -20.48
CA ILE A 821 15.18 35.14 -19.36
C ILE A 821 14.37 36.32 -18.81
N ALA A 822 13.86 37.18 -19.67
CA ALA A 822 12.99 38.30 -19.26
C ALA A 822 11.76 37.82 -18.49
N SER A 823 11.06 36.82 -19.03
CA SER A 823 9.88 36.26 -18.43
C SER A 823 10.15 35.64 -17.04
N ILE A 824 11.30 34.97 -16.87
CA ILE A 824 11.70 34.42 -15.56
C ILE A 824 11.96 35.54 -14.55
N ARG A 825 12.64 36.63 -14.99
CA ARG A 825 12.89 37.81 -14.13
C ARG A 825 11.58 38.51 -13.72
N ASP A 826 10.61 38.55 -14.64
CA ASP A 826 9.28 39.09 -14.41
C ASP A 826 8.38 38.11 -13.60
N ARG A 827 8.93 36.98 -13.14
CA ARG A 827 8.20 35.94 -12.37
C ARG A 827 7.00 35.37 -13.10
N ALA A 828 7.02 35.36 -14.45
CA ALA A 828 5.94 34.82 -15.26
C ALA A 828 5.94 33.28 -15.26
N PHE A 829 5.40 32.69 -14.19
CA PHE A 829 5.34 31.22 -14.01
C PHE A 829 3.94 30.61 -14.19
N TRP A 830 2.96 31.43 -14.58
CA TRP A 830 1.57 31.06 -14.80
C TRP A 830 1.09 31.54 -16.18
N PRO A 831 0.19 30.83 -16.89
CA PRO A 831 -0.54 29.61 -16.50
C PRO A 831 0.26 28.31 -16.75
N PRO A 832 -0.22 27.16 -16.21
CA PRO A 832 0.31 25.86 -16.58
C PRO A 832 -0.07 25.50 -18.02
N ALA A 833 0.77 24.71 -18.69
CA ALA A 833 0.43 24.17 -19.99
C ALA A 833 -0.71 23.14 -19.85
N GLU A 834 -1.69 23.19 -20.74
CA GLU A 834 -2.81 22.23 -20.75
C GLU A 834 -2.38 20.78 -21.02
N LYS A 835 -1.36 20.60 -21.84
CA LYS A 835 -0.81 19.28 -22.19
C LYS A 835 0.70 19.31 -22.14
N LEU A 836 1.27 18.35 -21.45
CA LEU A 836 2.70 18.14 -21.43
C LEU A 836 3.09 17.14 -22.53
N PRO A 837 4.24 17.27 -23.16
CA PRO A 837 4.71 16.33 -24.18
C PRO A 837 5.09 14.97 -23.60
N TYR A 838 5.33 14.90 -22.29
CA TYR A 838 5.69 13.69 -21.51
C TYR A 838 4.87 13.67 -20.23
N GLY A 839 4.98 12.58 -19.43
CA GLY A 839 4.28 12.45 -18.14
C GLY A 839 4.48 13.66 -17.22
N ASP A 840 3.53 13.93 -16.36
CA ASP A 840 3.54 15.03 -15.39
C ASP A 840 4.02 14.54 -14.02
N ASP A 841 5.28 14.77 -13.66
CA ASP A 841 5.87 14.40 -12.36
C ASP A 841 5.13 15.06 -11.18
N PHE A 842 4.35 16.09 -11.42
CA PHE A 842 3.62 16.84 -10.39
C PHE A 842 2.10 16.63 -10.44
N GLY A 843 1.61 15.79 -11.34
CA GLY A 843 0.17 15.58 -11.54
C GLY A 843 -0.58 15.18 -10.27
N ALA A 844 0.05 14.35 -9.45
CA ALA A 844 -0.52 13.90 -8.17
C ALA A 844 -0.77 15.05 -7.17
N LEU A 845 0.02 16.13 -7.20
CA LEU A 845 -0.14 17.30 -6.33
C LEU A 845 -1.42 18.10 -6.64
N PHE A 846 -1.92 17.99 -7.85
CA PHE A 846 -3.01 18.82 -8.37
C PHE A 846 -4.25 17.99 -8.73
N PHE A 847 -4.27 16.70 -8.41
CA PHE A 847 -5.33 15.78 -8.84
C PHE A 847 -5.59 15.85 -10.36
N GLY A 848 -4.54 16.15 -11.15
CA GLY A 848 -4.59 16.32 -12.59
C GLY A 848 -5.04 17.71 -13.08
N GLU A 849 -5.56 18.60 -12.20
CA GLU A 849 -6.17 19.88 -12.58
C GLU A 849 -5.52 21.08 -11.86
N PRO A 850 -4.31 21.52 -12.28
CA PRO A 850 -3.60 22.59 -11.59
C PRO A 850 -4.32 23.95 -11.63
N LEU A 851 -5.15 24.22 -12.64
CA LEU A 851 -5.94 25.46 -12.73
C LEU A 851 -6.97 25.57 -11.60
N GLU A 852 -7.51 24.45 -11.12
CA GLU A 852 -8.47 24.39 -10.02
C GLU A 852 -7.77 24.26 -8.66
N ALA A 853 -6.67 23.52 -8.61
CA ALA A 853 -5.97 23.16 -7.39
C ALA A 853 -5.02 24.25 -6.87
N VAL A 854 -4.65 25.24 -7.68
CA VAL A 854 -3.64 26.26 -7.35
C VAL A 854 -4.26 27.66 -7.36
N ASP A 855 -3.95 28.43 -6.33
CA ASP A 855 -4.15 29.88 -6.33
C ASP A 855 -2.89 30.52 -6.95
N PRO A 856 -2.98 31.08 -8.17
CA PRO A 856 -1.79 31.54 -8.87
C PRO A 856 -1.10 32.74 -8.22
N GLY A 857 -1.84 33.58 -7.48
CA GLY A 857 -1.29 34.67 -6.67
C GLY A 857 -0.02 35.31 -7.24
N LEU A 858 1.11 35.06 -6.58
CA LEU A 858 2.44 35.61 -6.87
C LEU A 858 3.12 35.05 -8.13
N LEU A 859 2.53 34.08 -8.83
CA LEU A 859 3.07 33.50 -10.07
C LEU A 859 2.63 34.28 -11.32
N VAL A 860 1.74 35.25 -11.16
CA VAL A 860 1.25 36.10 -12.23
C VAL A 860 2.14 37.36 -12.32
N PRO A 861 2.57 37.79 -13.50
CA PRO A 861 3.40 38.98 -13.65
C PRO A 861 2.74 40.22 -13.02
N GLY A 862 3.52 40.95 -12.21
CA GLY A 862 3.06 42.16 -11.55
C GLY A 862 2.30 41.98 -10.25
N ALA A 863 2.13 40.77 -9.74
CA ALA A 863 1.59 40.52 -8.41
C ALA A 863 2.63 40.88 -7.35
N SER A 864 2.29 41.79 -6.44
CA SER A 864 3.11 42.10 -5.27
C SER A 864 2.82 41.14 -4.13
N PRO A 865 3.80 40.69 -3.35
CA PRO A 865 3.54 39.99 -2.10
C PRO A 865 2.81 40.94 -1.14
N GLU A 866 1.57 40.60 -0.74
CA GLU A 866 0.89 41.24 0.36
C GLU A 866 1.48 40.80 1.71
#